data_ffb043cab5fed776261f3460b167bead
#
_entry.id   ffb043cab5fed776261f3460b167bead
#
_cell.length_a   1.000
_cell.length_b   1.000
_cell.length_c   1.000
_cell.angle_alpha   90.00
_cell.angle_beta   90.00
_cell.angle_gamma   90.00
#
_symmetry.space_group_name_H-M   'P 1'
#
loop_
_entity.id
_entity.type
_entity.pdbx_description
1 polymer ?
#
loop_
_entity_poly.entity_id
_entity_poly.type
_entity_poly.pdbx_seq_one_letter_code
_entity_poly.pdbx_strand_id
1 'polypeptide(L)'
;MFVKMYKVLRLSTKRLFHRNGIRNYDVFHIRRYSILGNEQLRKKLKNEIFNQPMHRMQVKRLLQTTTSALAVVESECNTPIEKHEFRAETRMLLDVVANSLYSHKEVFVRELISNASDALEKLRALQATNATDIQTADELKIEIFTNKLEKTFTIRDNGIGMTKEELKSHLGTIAKSGTSDFVKKFKNSSHTNLEQFIGQFGVGFYSAFMVADKIEVFTKARASDSKGYRWVSDGNGYYEIEEVENVEFGTKIVCHLKEGEAEFAEESRIQDVIKKYSNFVSFPIMINELKVNKMQALWLLDPKDVTETMHKEFYRFISHSSNGEPIFTFHFRVDAPVNLNAILYVPDAVPDFLDMTHTEIGVLLYCRRVLIQQSAKDVVPNWLRFLKGVIDSEDIPLNLSRELLQKSSILNKIKSVTVSKVVKFFQEQMKKDAETYETFHSYYSSYFREGILKSQSQIEKEDIAKLLLFESSNQRSGKKVSFQDYCSRMQEGQREIYYLCIPNRSLAEASPYYEAVKADNLEILFCYHPADEVTMLSLRQFNRFNLVSVESVLQRNRTENEVLETSDLSKEDLQNMLEWIQKTLGQDKVNEIKTTQKITTYPCMISILELGAVRSFLRANVMEKMTDDQRLRLLKPTLEVNPSHPVIVKLAKLRFKDESLATAILEQIYENALIAAGLVDNVQSVVGKVNKLISEVTQKLQT
;
A
#
# COMPACT_ATOMS: atom_id res chain seq x y z
N MET A 1 -12.99 -30.98 -22.66
CA MET A 1 -14.44 -31.16 -22.72
C MET A 1 -15.18 -29.82 -22.78
N PHE A 2 -15.03 -28.91 -21.83
CA PHE A 2 -15.69 -27.58 -21.81
C PHE A 2 -15.46 -26.72 -23.05
N VAL A 3 -14.26 -26.71 -23.64
CA VAL A 3 -13.94 -25.90 -24.82
C VAL A 3 -14.64 -26.42 -26.09
N LYS A 4 -14.82 -27.74 -26.25
CA LYS A 4 -15.58 -28.32 -27.37
C LYS A 4 -17.06 -28.07 -27.24
N MET A 5 -17.61 -28.17 -26.02
CA MET A 5 -19.02 -27.86 -25.70
C MET A 5 -19.33 -26.36 -25.94
N TYR A 6 -18.42 -25.47 -25.63
CA TYR A 6 -18.54 -24.03 -25.89
C TYR A 6 -18.55 -23.68 -27.39
N LYS A 7 -17.75 -24.40 -28.22
CA LYS A 7 -17.74 -24.22 -29.69
C LYS A 7 -19.03 -24.68 -30.35
N VAL A 8 -19.60 -25.80 -29.93
CA VAL A 8 -20.85 -26.34 -30.47
C VAL A 8 -22.06 -25.45 -30.06
N LEU A 9 -22.15 -25.02 -28.85
CA LEU A 9 -23.17 -24.06 -28.39
C LEU A 9 -23.04 -22.69 -29.08
N ARG A 10 -21.83 -22.24 -29.38
CA ARG A 10 -21.59 -20.97 -30.10
C ARG A 10 -21.98 -21.01 -31.57
N LEU A 11 -21.86 -22.16 -32.24
CA LEU A 11 -22.21 -22.33 -33.65
C LEU A 11 -23.71 -22.54 -33.84
N SER A 12 -24.38 -23.31 -32.99
CA SER A 12 -25.80 -23.55 -33.07
C SER A 12 -26.64 -22.31 -32.71
N THR A 13 -26.21 -21.53 -31.69
CA THR A 13 -26.90 -20.29 -31.33
C THR A 13 -26.70 -19.16 -32.35
N LYS A 14 -25.50 -19.00 -32.96
CA LYS A 14 -25.30 -17.99 -34.00
C LYS A 14 -26.17 -18.20 -35.27
N ARG A 15 -26.42 -19.45 -35.68
CA ARG A 15 -27.30 -19.75 -36.84
C ARG A 15 -28.79 -19.53 -36.57
N LEU A 16 -29.26 -19.70 -35.35
CA LEU A 16 -30.67 -19.51 -34.95
C LEU A 16 -31.04 -18.04 -34.76
N PHE A 17 -30.11 -17.19 -34.25
CA PHE A 17 -30.39 -15.79 -33.95
C PHE A 17 -30.37 -14.88 -35.19
N HIS A 18 -29.59 -15.23 -36.24
CA HIS A 18 -29.58 -14.43 -37.48
C HIS A 18 -30.85 -14.56 -38.31
N ARG A 19 -31.71 -15.53 -38.02
CA ARG A 19 -32.96 -15.76 -38.76
C ARG A 19 -34.21 -15.10 -38.13
N ASN A 20 -34.20 -14.68 -36.91
CA ASN A 20 -35.43 -14.33 -36.15
C ASN A 20 -35.47 -12.92 -35.48
N GLY A 21 -34.59 -11.99 -35.85
CA GLY A 21 -34.77 -10.55 -35.50
C GLY A 21 -34.80 -10.17 -34.01
N ILE A 22 -34.22 -10.96 -33.12
CA ILE A 22 -34.24 -10.72 -31.65
C ILE A 22 -33.11 -9.76 -31.23
N ARG A 23 -33.45 -8.70 -30.48
CA ARG A 23 -32.50 -7.66 -30.04
C ARG A 23 -31.47 -8.18 -29.02
N ASN A 24 -30.25 -7.65 -29.08
CA ASN A 24 -29.06 -8.08 -28.33
C ASN A 24 -29.20 -8.12 -26.78
N TYR A 25 -30.19 -7.51 -26.18
CA TYR A 25 -30.35 -7.42 -24.72
C TYR A 25 -30.84 -8.74 -24.09
N ASP A 26 -31.71 -9.48 -24.77
CA ASP A 26 -32.30 -10.72 -24.22
C ASP A 26 -31.30 -11.90 -24.24
N VAL A 27 -30.32 -11.86 -25.15
CA VAL A 27 -29.30 -12.91 -25.31
C VAL A 27 -28.30 -12.94 -24.13
N PHE A 28 -28.05 -11.79 -23.51
CA PHE A 28 -27.09 -11.69 -22.41
C PHE A 28 -27.63 -12.29 -21.11
N HIS A 29 -28.91 -12.16 -20.85
CA HIS A 29 -29.57 -12.74 -19.68
C HIS A 29 -29.72 -14.26 -19.77
N ILE A 30 -30.12 -14.78 -20.93
CA ILE A 30 -30.25 -16.23 -21.16
C ILE A 30 -28.88 -16.93 -21.06
N ARG A 31 -27.79 -16.29 -21.51
CA ARG A 31 -26.41 -16.83 -21.40
C ARG A 31 -25.90 -17.00 -19.98
N ARG A 32 -26.35 -16.15 -19.05
CA ARG A 32 -25.89 -16.17 -17.65
C ARG A 32 -26.55 -17.29 -16.84
N TYR A 33 -27.73 -17.73 -17.25
CA TYR A 33 -28.54 -18.70 -16.51
C TYR A 33 -28.43 -20.15 -16.99
N SER A 34 -27.96 -20.39 -18.22
CA SER A 34 -27.81 -21.77 -18.75
C SER A 34 -26.57 -22.52 -18.21
N ILE A 35 -25.67 -21.85 -17.50
CA ILE A 35 -24.40 -22.42 -17.00
C ILE A 35 -24.50 -22.94 -15.56
N LEU A 36 -25.57 -22.58 -14.83
CA LEU A 36 -25.74 -22.94 -13.40
C LEU A 36 -26.83 -24.03 -13.25
N GLY A 37 -26.37 -25.27 -13.06
CA GLY A 37 -27.23 -26.46 -12.88
C GLY A 37 -27.99 -26.54 -11.55
N ASN A 38 -28.66 -25.48 -11.11
CA ASN A 38 -29.33 -25.41 -9.80
C ASN A 38 -30.86 -25.42 -9.94
N GLU A 39 -31.53 -26.38 -9.29
CA GLU A 39 -33.00 -26.64 -9.35
C GLU A 39 -33.88 -25.47 -8.87
N GLN A 40 -33.37 -24.65 -7.95
CA GLN A 40 -34.06 -23.45 -7.47
C GLN A 40 -34.19 -22.36 -8.53
N LEU A 41 -33.20 -22.27 -9.43
CA LEU A 41 -33.20 -21.33 -10.56
C LEU A 41 -34.18 -21.76 -11.67
N ARG A 42 -34.36 -23.07 -11.86
CA ARG A 42 -35.39 -23.61 -12.78
C ARG A 42 -36.80 -23.22 -12.35
N LYS A 43 -37.09 -23.18 -11.05
CA LYS A 43 -38.40 -22.74 -10.50
C LYS A 43 -38.64 -21.23 -10.68
N LYS A 44 -37.60 -20.39 -10.52
CA LYS A 44 -37.69 -18.94 -10.72
C LYS A 44 -37.87 -18.56 -12.20
N LEU A 45 -37.15 -19.22 -13.09
CA LEU A 45 -37.31 -19.06 -14.56
C LEU A 45 -38.72 -19.47 -15.06
N LYS A 46 -39.30 -20.52 -14.47
CA LYS A 46 -40.70 -20.93 -14.80
C LYS A 46 -41.68 -19.80 -14.49
N ASN A 47 -41.52 -19.09 -13.38
CA ASN A 47 -42.50 -18.07 -12.96
C ASN A 47 -42.33 -16.71 -13.67
N GLU A 48 -41.10 -16.33 -14.09
CA GLU A 48 -40.88 -15.04 -14.74
C GLU A 48 -41.12 -15.06 -16.26
N ILE A 49 -40.83 -16.17 -16.93
CA ILE A 49 -40.96 -16.26 -18.40
C ILE A 49 -42.36 -16.69 -18.86
N PHE A 50 -43.17 -17.36 -17.99
CA PHE A 50 -44.47 -17.88 -18.35
C PHE A 50 -45.64 -16.87 -18.24
N ASN A 51 -45.41 -15.67 -17.82
CA ASN A 51 -46.46 -14.62 -17.70
C ASN A 51 -46.67 -13.78 -18.97
N GLN A 52 -46.01 -14.08 -20.09
CA GLN A 52 -46.30 -13.45 -21.39
C GLN A 52 -46.74 -14.47 -22.43
N PRO A 53 -47.96 -14.33 -23.01
CA PRO A 53 -48.57 -15.37 -23.86
C PRO A 53 -47.86 -15.65 -25.20
N MET A 54 -47.11 -14.71 -25.74
CA MET A 54 -46.51 -14.82 -27.09
C MET A 54 -45.17 -15.60 -27.16
N HIS A 55 -44.51 -15.85 -26.04
CA HIS A 55 -43.21 -16.52 -26.02
C HIS A 55 -43.28 -18.02 -25.61
N ARG A 56 -44.45 -18.50 -25.21
CA ARG A 56 -44.64 -19.86 -24.67
C ARG A 56 -44.30 -20.99 -25.66
N MET A 57 -44.58 -20.80 -26.93
CA MET A 57 -44.33 -21.82 -27.96
C MET A 57 -42.88 -21.91 -28.42
N GLN A 58 -42.18 -20.78 -28.46
CA GLN A 58 -40.78 -20.73 -28.89
C GLN A 58 -39.83 -21.25 -27.81
N VAL A 59 -40.11 -20.91 -26.54
CA VAL A 59 -39.32 -21.40 -25.39
C VAL A 59 -39.51 -22.91 -25.20
N LYS A 60 -40.73 -23.45 -25.45
CA LYS A 60 -40.97 -24.90 -25.38
C LYS A 60 -40.22 -25.69 -26.46
N ARG A 61 -40.08 -25.15 -27.68
CA ARG A 61 -39.27 -25.75 -28.77
C ARG A 61 -37.77 -25.67 -28.48
N LEU A 62 -37.28 -24.56 -27.89
CA LEU A 62 -35.88 -24.42 -27.50
C LEU A 62 -35.49 -25.36 -26.34
N LEU A 63 -36.38 -25.54 -25.34
CA LEU A 63 -36.17 -26.50 -24.26
C LEU A 63 -36.18 -27.96 -24.73
N GLN A 64 -37.03 -28.30 -25.68
CA GLN A 64 -37.05 -29.66 -26.27
C GLN A 64 -35.84 -29.97 -27.11
N THR A 65 -35.31 -28.99 -27.89
CA THR A 65 -34.09 -29.18 -28.68
C THR A 65 -32.82 -29.20 -27.78
N THR A 66 -32.79 -28.48 -26.68
CA THR A 66 -31.67 -28.57 -25.72
C THR A 66 -31.68 -29.87 -24.92
N THR A 67 -32.88 -30.38 -24.55
CA THR A 67 -33.00 -31.69 -23.85
C THR A 67 -32.62 -32.85 -24.78
N SER A 68 -32.99 -32.81 -26.05
CA SER A 68 -32.55 -33.83 -27.04
C SER A 68 -31.04 -33.76 -27.34
N ALA A 69 -30.43 -32.56 -27.36
CA ALA A 69 -28.99 -32.41 -27.54
C ALA A 69 -28.20 -32.85 -26.27
N LEU A 70 -28.75 -32.68 -25.09
CA LEU A 70 -28.15 -33.17 -23.83
C LEU A 70 -28.29 -34.71 -23.72
N ALA A 71 -29.39 -35.29 -24.15
CA ALA A 71 -29.58 -36.74 -24.15
C ALA A 71 -28.68 -37.46 -25.17
N VAL A 72 -28.37 -36.84 -26.33
CA VAL A 72 -27.38 -37.38 -27.31
C VAL A 72 -25.96 -37.26 -26.76
N VAL A 73 -25.63 -36.25 -25.96
CA VAL A 73 -24.30 -36.12 -25.31
C VAL A 73 -24.14 -37.10 -24.14
N GLU A 74 -25.23 -37.41 -23.42
CA GLU A 74 -25.20 -38.41 -22.35
C GLU A 74 -25.09 -39.86 -22.89
N SER A 75 -25.59 -40.14 -24.12
CA SER A 75 -25.49 -41.48 -24.73
C SER A 75 -24.12 -41.79 -25.36
N GLU A 76 -23.27 -40.79 -25.61
CA GLU A 76 -21.91 -40.97 -26.16
C GLU A 76 -20.82 -41.13 -25.07
N CYS A 77 -21.16 -41.01 -23.78
CA CYS A 77 -20.19 -41.08 -22.65
C CYS A 77 -20.37 -42.31 -21.75
N ASN A 78 -20.66 -43.49 -22.34
CA ASN A 78 -20.65 -44.74 -21.59
C ASN A 78 -19.32 -45.50 -21.72
N THR A 79 -18.20 -44.80 -21.80
CA THR A 79 -16.90 -45.41 -21.49
C THR A 79 -16.75 -45.48 -19.97
N PRO A 80 -16.39 -46.63 -19.41
CA PRO A 80 -16.15 -46.77 -17.99
C PRO A 80 -15.12 -45.73 -17.54
N ILE A 81 -15.45 -44.93 -16.54
CA ILE A 81 -14.51 -43.98 -15.94
C ILE A 81 -13.49 -44.80 -15.17
N GLU A 82 -12.30 -44.97 -15.71
CA GLU A 82 -11.18 -45.54 -15.00
C GLU A 82 -10.65 -44.52 -14.00
N LYS A 83 -10.66 -44.91 -12.72
CA LYS A 83 -10.01 -44.13 -11.64
C LYS A 83 -8.62 -44.66 -11.46
N HIS A 84 -7.62 -43.83 -11.75
CA HIS A 84 -6.22 -44.11 -11.48
C HIS A 84 -5.75 -43.25 -10.31
N GLU A 85 -5.01 -43.84 -9.37
CA GLU A 85 -4.29 -43.13 -8.34
C GLU A 85 -3.00 -42.55 -8.91
N PHE A 86 -2.68 -41.30 -8.53
CA PHE A 86 -1.40 -40.69 -8.87
C PHE A 86 -0.29 -41.43 -8.12
N ARG A 87 0.75 -41.86 -8.82
CA ARG A 87 1.99 -42.40 -8.23
C ARG A 87 3.01 -41.28 -8.18
N ALA A 88 3.77 -41.21 -7.09
CA ALA A 88 4.82 -40.23 -6.90
C ALA A 88 6.18 -40.90 -6.84
N GLU A 89 7.16 -40.32 -7.50
CA GLU A 89 8.56 -40.71 -7.38
C GLU A 89 9.12 -40.00 -6.12
N THR A 90 9.28 -40.72 -5.02
CA THR A 90 9.61 -40.20 -3.69
C THR A 90 10.94 -39.48 -3.68
N ARG A 91 11.96 -39.99 -4.41
CA ARG A 91 13.26 -39.33 -4.52
C ARG A 91 13.18 -37.95 -5.18
N MET A 92 12.45 -37.87 -6.27
CA MET A 92 12.26 -36.58 -6.98
C MET A 92 11.45 -35.57 -6.14
N LEU A 93 10.47 -36.04 -5.38
CA LEU A 93 9.73 -35.18 -4.43
C LEU A 93 10.62 -34.65 -3.33
N LEU A 94 11.48 -35.50 -2.72
CA LEU A 94 12.46 -35.06 -1.74
C LEU A 94 13.42 -34.03 -2.32
N ASP A 95 13.89 -34.25 -3.54
CA ASP A 95 14.78 -33.31 -4.22
C ASP A 95 14.11 -31.94 -4.49
N VAL A 96 12.84 -31.96 -4.93
CA VAL A 96 12.05 -30.71 -5.11
C VAL A 96 11.85 -29.99 -3.78
N VAL A 97 11.51 -30.70 -2.71
CA VAL A 97 11.31 -30.11 -1.38
C VAL A 97 12.62 -29.58 -0.82
N ALA A 98 13.73 -30.33 -0.96
CA ALA A 98 15.03 -29.95 -0.45
C ALA A 98 15.66 -28.78 -1.25
N ASN A 99 15.58 -28.79 -2.59
CA ASN A 99 16.37 -27.88 -3.42
C ASN A 99 15.58 -26.80 -4.15
N SER A 100 14.24 -26.88 -4.22
CA SER A 100 13.42 -25.95 -5.02
C SER A 100 12.35 -25.21 -4.23
N LEU A 101 12.03 -25.65 -3.03
CA LEU A 101 10.92 -25.08 -2.25
C LEU A 101 11.31 -23.79 -1.52
N TYR A 102 12.55 -23.68 -1.08
CA TYR A 102 13.05 -22.57 -0.27
C TYR A 102 14.10 -21.75 -1.01
N SER A 103 14.03 -20.42 -0.85
CA SER A 103 14.96 -19.50 -1.52
C SER A 103 16.33 -19.44 -0.83
N HIS A 104 16.38 -19.71 0.49
CA HIS A 104 17.59 -19.62 1.30
C HIS A 104 17.79 -20.88 2.13
N LYS A 105 19.00 -21.42 2.13
CA LYS A 105 19.31 -22.66 2.88
C LYS A 105 19.14 -22.53 4.39
N GLU A 106 19.46 -21.35 4.96
CA GLU A 106 19.35 -21.05 6.39
C GLU A 106 17.94 -21.29 6.98
N VAL A 107 16.93 -21.38 6.12
CA VAL A 107 15.52 -21.62 6.51
C VAL A 107 15.33 -22.98 7.21
N PHE A 108 16.22 -23.96 6.97
CA PHE A 108 16.13 -25.25 7.67
C PHE A 108 16.17 -25.09 9.19
N VAL A 109 16.95 -24.15 9.73
CA VAL A 109 17.00 -23.87 11.17
C VAL A 109 15.63 -23.37 11.65
N ARG A 110 14.98 -22.47 10.92
CA ARG A 110 13.62 -21.99 11.23
C ARG A 110 12.61 -23.13 11.26
N GLU A 111 12.65 -24.00 10.26
CA GLU A 111 11.69 -25.11 10.16
C GLU A 111 11.90 -26.13 11.29
N LEU A 112 13.15 -26.48 11.63
CA LEU A 112 13.43 -27.39 12.72
C LEU A 112 13.06 -26.81 14.09
N ILE A 113 13.32 -25.50 14.33
CA ILE A 113 12.88 -24.81 15.54
C ILE A 113 11.36 -24.75 15.62
N SER A 114 10.67 -24.51 14.50
CA SER A 114 9.20 -24.49 14.45
C SER A 114 8.62 -25.87 14.81
N ASN A 115 9.23 -26.97 14.32
CA ASN A 115 8.81 -28.33 14.65
C ASN A 115 9.06 -28.65 16.13
N ALA A 116 10.20 -28.23 16.67
CA ALA A 116 10.52 -28.38 18.09
C ALA A 116 9.54 -27.60 18.97
N SER A 117 9.24 -26.36 18.60
CA SER A 117 8.23 -25.53 19.29
C SER A 117 6.85 -26.17 19.27
N ASP A 118 6.41 -26.74 18.13
CA ASP A 118 5.14 -27.46 18.04
C ASP A 118 5.11 -28.71 18.94
N ALA A 119 6.23 -29.43 19.07
CA ALA A 119 6.34 -30.62 19.98
C ALA A 119 6.19 -30.20 21.44
N LEU A 120 6.77 -29.05 21.83
CA LEU A 120 6.64 -28.47 23.17
C LEU A 120 5.22 -27.97 23.44
N GLU A 121 4.58 -27.27 22.47
CA GLU A 121 3.20 -26.82 22.60
C GLU A 121 2.21 -27.99 22.72
N LYS A 122 2.42 -29.10 22.00
CA LYS A 122 1.62 -30.32 22.15
C LYS A 122 1.71 -30.86 23.56
N LEU A 123 2.92 -30.93 24.10
CA LEU A 123 3.15 -31.41 25.48
C LEU A 123 2.45 -30.45 26.47
N ARG A 124 2.62 -29.17 26.34
CA ARG A 124 1.96 -28.16 27.20
C ARG A 124 0.44 -28.27 27.16
N ALA A 125 -0.13 -28.45 25.96
CA ALA A 125 -1.56 -28.63 25.79
C ALA A 125 -2.09 -29.93 26.48
N LEU A 126 -1.34 -31.03 26.40
CA LEU A 126 -1.68 -32.29 27.06
C LEU A 126 -1.54 -32.20 28.57
N GLN A 127 -0.52 -31.53 29.10
CA GLN A 127 -0.36 -31.26 30.53
C GLN A 127 -1.52 -30.44 31.09
N ALA A 128 -2.00 -29.43 30.35
CA ALA A 128 -3.14 -28.60 30.74
C ALA A 128 -4.47 -29.37 30.79
N THR A 129 -4.59 -30.47 30.06
CA THR A 129 -5.78 -31.36 30.08
C THR A 129 -5.72 -32.48 31.15
N ASN A 130 -4.72 -32.45 32.07
CA ASN A 130 -4.53 -33.47 33.11
C ASN A 130 -4.52 -34.92 32.58
N ALA A 131 -3.91 -35.16 31.43
CA ALA A 131 -3.71 -36.51 30.89
C ALA A 131 -2.76 -37.25 31.81
N THR A 132 -3.27 -38.23 32.56
CA THR A 132 -2.59 -38.96 33.66
C THR A 132 -1.41 -39.82 33.22
N ASP A 133 -1.31 -40.11 31.91
CA ASP A 133 -0.30 -41.04 31.38
C ASP A 133 0.95 -40.34 30.80
N ILE A 134 1.12 -39.03 31.03
CA ILE A 134 2.21 -38.26 30.45
C ILE A 134 3.19 -37.80 31.54
N GLN A 135 4.47 -38.15 31.37
CA GLN A 135 5.52 -37.66 32.25
C GLN A 135 5.77 -36.17 32.07
N THR A 136 5.75 -35.42 33.17
CA THR A 136 5.99 -33.98 33.19
C THR A 136 7.44 -33.63 32.87
N ALA A 137 7.68 -32.51 32.22
CA ALA A 137 9.01 -31.92 32.04
C ALA A 137 9.16 -30.72 32.99
N ASP A 138 10.32 -30.58 33.61
CA ASP A 138 10.59 -29.50 34.57
C ASP A 138 10.62 -28.14 33.85
N GLU A 139 11.32 -28.06 32.72
CA GLU A 139 11.40 -26.85 31.89
C GLU A 139 11.35 -27.20 30.39
N LEU A 140 10.40 -26.65 29.68
CA LEU A 140 10.28 -26.85 28.23
C LEU A 140 11.27 -25.93 27.48
N LYS A 141 12.21 -26.54 26.71
CA LYS A 141 13.29 -25.84 26.02
C LYS A 141 13.69 -26.50 24.70
N ILE A 142 14.34 -25.71 23.87
CA ILE A 142 14.99 -26.15 22.63
C ILE A 142 16.49 -25.94 22.81
N GLU A 143 17.26 -27.00 22.59
CA GLU A 143 18.72 -26.98 22.71
C GLU A 143 19.36 -27.24 21.35
N ILE A 144 20.32 -26.41 20.97
CA ILE A 144 21.07 -26.51 19.72
C ILE A 144 22.55 -26.67 20.04
N PHE A 145 23.18 -27.62 19.40
CA PHE A 145 24.62 -27.86 19.52
C PHE A 145 25.26 -27.83 18.14
N THR A 146 26.39 -27.14 18.04
CA THR A 146 27.17 -27.04 16.82
C THR A 146 28.57 -27.63 17.05
N ASN A 147 29.05 -28.47 16.12
CA ASN A 147 30.38 -29.02 16.18
C ASN A 147 31.11 -28.88 14.84
N LYS A 148 32.09 -27.96 14.81
CA LYS A 148 32.91 -27.70 13.60
C LYS A 148 33.77 -28.90 13.17
N LEU A 149 34.30 -29.66 14.11
CA LEU A 149 35.21 -30.78 13.82
C LEU A 149 34.45 -31.94 13.15
N GLU A 150 33.27 -32.26 13.66
CA GLU A 150 32.43 -33.31 13.13
C GLU A 150 31.50 -32.83 12.02
N LYS A 151 31.49 -31.50 11.72
CA LYS A 151 30.59 -30.86 10.78
C LYS A 151 29.12 -31.23 11.07
N THR A 152 28.70 -31.10 12.34
CA THR A 152 27.32 -31.40 12.72
C THR A 152 26.59 -30.22 13.28
N PHE A 153 25.29 -30.16 12.94
CA PHE A 153 24.27 -29.30 13.56
C PHE A 153 23.28 -30.23 14.27
N THR A 154 23.07 -30.03 15.55
CA THR A 154 22.14 -30.81 16.35
C THR A 154 21.09 -29.92 16.98
N ILE A 155 19.80 -30.28 16.87
CA ILE A 155 18.71 -29.64 17.59
C ILE A 155 17.97 -30.69 18.42
N ARG A 156 17.61 -30.34 19.65
CA ARG A 156 16.90 -31.18 20.59
C ARG A 156 15.76 -30.41 21.23
N ASP A 157 14.60 -31.02 21.33
CA ASP A 157 13.49 -30.59 22.17
C ASP A 157 13.20 -31.66 23.24
N ASN A 158 12.69 -31.22 24.39
CA ASN A 158 12.19 -32.09 25.43
C ASN A 158 10.66 -32.19 25.41
N GLY A 159 10.06 -32.13 24.21
CA GLY A 159 8.64 -32.17 23.97
C GLY A 159 7.99 -33.54 24.06
N ILE A 160 6.90 -33.75 23.31
CA ILE A 160 6.07 -34.95 23.37
C ILE A 160 6.81 -36.23 22.86
N GLY A 161 7.79 -36.06 21.95
CA GLY A 161 8.45 -37.17 21.25
C GLY A 161 7.54 -37.91 20.28
N MET A 162 8.01 -39.07 19.76
CA MET A 162 7.26 -39.87 18.78
C MET A 162 7.38 -41.37 19.12
N THR A 163 6.27 -42.07 18.93
CA THR A 163 6.23 -43.57 18.91
C THR A 163 6.78 -44.09 17.57
N LYS A 164 7.02 -45.40 17.47
CA LYS A 164 7.49 -46.05 16.22
C LYS A 164 6.50 -45.83 15.06
N GLU A 165 5.22 -45.92 15.35
CA GLU A 165 4.13 -45.74 14.39
C GLU A 165 4.05 -44.27 13.92
N GLU A 166 4.23 -43.33 14.83
CA GLU A 166 4.29 -41.90 14.51
C GLU A 166 5.55 -41.56 13.70
N LEU A 167 6.71 -42.13 14.01
CA LEU A 167 7.93 -41.98 13.22
C LEU A 167 7.71 -42.43 11.76
N LYS A 168 7.16 -43.63 11.56
CA LYS A 168 6.81 -44.13 10.21
C LYS A 168 5.82 -43.26 9.51
N SER A 169 4.83 -42.76 10.24
CA SER A 169 3.75 -41.95 9.68
C SER A 169 4.20 -40.54 9.35
N HIS A 170 4.94 -39.86 10.23
CA HIS A 170 5.26 -38.44 10.12
C HIS A 170 6.56 -38.16 9.34
N LEU A 171 7.59 -39.03 9.50
CA LEU A 171 8.86 -38.90 8.79
C LEU A 171 8.98 -39.84 7.58
N GLY A 172 8.15 -40.84 7.49
CA GLY A 172 8.12 -41.78 6.34
C GLY A 172 7.11 -41.37 5.25
N THR A 173 6.30 -40.33 5.46
CA THR A 173 5.32 -39.87 4.48
C THR A 173 5.49 -38.36 4.23
N ILE A 174 5.93 -37.99 3.04
CA ILE A 174 6.10 -36.57 2.65
C ILE A 174 4.72 -35.87 2.65
N ALA A 175 4.70 -34.64 3.13
CA ALA A 175 3.49 -33.80 3.27
C ALA A 175 2.45 -34.33 4.29
N LYS A 176 2.86 -35.17 5.22
CA LYS A 176 2.04 -35.59 6.35
C LYS A 176 2.49 -34.88 7.62
N SER A 177 1.60 -34.12 8.23
CA SER A 177 1.89 -33.35 9.44
C SER A 177 1.24 -33.95 10.68
N GLY A 178 2.06 -34.38 11.65
CA GLY A 178 1.58 -34.78 12.97
C GLY A 178 0.95 -33.65 13.78
N THR A 179 1.29 -32.40 13.47
CA THR A 179 0.65 -31.22 14.05
C THR A 179 -0.75 -31.04 13.51
N SER A 180 -0.96 -31.20 12.19
CA SER A 180 -2.29 -31.18 11.58
C SER A 180 -3.21 -32.26 12.14
N ASP A 181 -2.68 -33.47 12.36
CA ASP A 181 -3.45 -34.58 12.92
C ASP A 181 -3.79 -34.32 14.39
N PHE A 182 -2.88 -33.74 15.18
CA PHE A 182 -3.13 -33.33 16.55
C PHE A 182 -4.24 -32.23 16.61
N VAL A 183 -4.15 -31.18 15.82
CA VAL A 183 -5.16 -30.11 15.74
C VAL A 183 -6.54 -30.68 15.40
N LYS A 184 -6.64 -31.62 14.45
CA LYS A 184 -7.92 -32.27 14.10
C LYS A 184 -8.53 -33.04 15.26
N LYS A 185 -7.70 -33.78 16.05
CA LYS A 185 -8.17 -34.54 17.21
C LYS A 185 -8.71 -33.65 18.33
N PHE A 186 -8.10 -32.50 18.56
CA PHE A 186 -8.43 -31.60 19.66
C PHE A 186 -9.36 -30.44 19.28
N LYS A 187 -9.80 -30.35 18.02
CA LYS A 187 -10.65 -29.27 17.52
C LYS A 187 -11.98 -29.06 18.28
N ASN A 188 -12.44 -30.10 18.97
CA ASN A 188 -13.68 -30.07 19.77
C ASN A 188 -13.44 -29.82 21.28
N SER A 189 -12.21 -29.60 21.70
CA SER A 189 -11.85 -29.41 23.12
C SER A 189 -11.71 -27.90 23.38
N SER A 190 -12.56 -27.35 24.23
CA SER A 190 -12.65 -25.92 24.54
C SER A 190 -11.48 -25.33 25.32
N HIS A 191 -10.44 -26.11 25.65
CA HIS A 191 -9.34 -25.70 26.53
C HIS A 191 -7.97 -25.59 25.86
N THR A 192 -7.85 -25.86 24.56
CA THR A 192 -6.57 -25.79 23.84
C THR A 192 -6.56 -24.64 22.86
N ASN A 193 -5.61 -23.70 23.02
CA ASN A 193 -5.31 -22.68 22.01
C ASN A 193 -4.67 -23.36 20.79
N LEU A 194 -5.51 -23.96 19.94
CA LEU A 194 -5.10 -24.68 18.72
C LEU A 194 -4.47 -23.75 17.66
N GLU A 195 -4.61 -22.46 17.84
CA GLU A 195 -4.14 -21.42 16.94
C GLU A 195 -2.62 -21.20 16.96
N GLN A 196 -1.92 -21.76 17.98
CA GLN A 196 -0.48 -21.55 18.19
C GLN A 196 0.42 -22.48 17.37
N PHE A 197 -0.13 -23.55 16.76
CA PHE A 197 0.65 -24.52 16.02
C PHE A 197 1.10 -24.03 14.64
N ILE A 198 2.39 -24.24 14.34
CA ILE A 198 3.09 -23.69 13.18
C ILE A 198 3.18 -24.71 12.03
N GLY A 199 3.55 -25.96 12.32
CA GLY A 199 3.94 -27.01 11.36
C GLY A 199 2.79 -27.77 10.71
N GLN A 200 1.98 -27.14 9.87
CA GLN A 200 0.77 -27.75 9.28
C GLN A 200 1.00 -28.55 7.99
N PHE A 201 2.13 -28.34 7.28
CA PHE A 201 2.31 -28.83 5.91
C PHE A 201 3.07 -30.17 5.82
N GLY A 202 3.86 -30.57 6.85
CA GLY A 202 4.62 -31.83 6.86
C GLY A 202 5.80 -31.89 5.87
N VAL A 203 6.35 -30.74 5.48
CA VAL A 203 7.51 -30.65 4.58
C VAL A 203 8.72 -29.98 5.20
N GLY A 204 8.55 -29.19 6.27
CA GLY A 204 9.61 -28.39 6.89
C GLY A 204 10.82 -29.23 7.37
N PHE A 205 10.60 -30.43 7.88
CA PHE A 205 11.66 -31.32 8.29
C PHE A 205 12.66 -31.65 7.16
N TYR A 206 12.16 -31.89 5.95
CA TYR A 206 13.00 -32.29 4.82
C TYR A 206 13.88 -31.13 4.29
N SER A 207 13.65 -29.90 4.72
CA SER A 207 14.54 -28.77 4.42
C SER A 207 15.98 -28.99 4.94
N ALA A 208 16.16 -29.83 5.96
CA ALA A 208 17.47 -30.19 6.48
C ALA A 208 18.36 -30.90 5.45
N PHE A 209 17.79 -31.59 4.44
CA PHE A 209 18.54 -32.19 3.34
C PHE A 209 19.14 -31.16 2.35
N MET A 210 18.75 -29.87 2.44
CA MET A 210 19.47 -28.82 1.71
C MET A 210 20.93 -28.72 2.13
N VAL A 211 21.19 -28.91 3.42
CA VAL A 211 22.51 -28.68 4.06
C VAL A 211 23.18 -29.96 4.59
N ALA A 212 22.44 -31.04 4.72
CA ALA A 212 22.94 -32.30 5.30
C ALA A 212 22.93 -33.42 4.26
N ASP A 213 24.00 -34.28 4.30
CA ASP A 213 24.10 -35.51 3.54
C ASP A 213 23.42 -36.68 4.27
N LYS A 214 23.33 -36.58 5.59
CA LYS A 214 22.72 -37.60 6.44
C LYS A 214 22.02 -36.95 7.61
N ILE A 215 20.82 -37.44 7.94
CA ILE A 215 20.05 -36.97 9.09
C ILE A 215 19.74 -38.14 9.98
N GLU A 216 19.97 -37.97 11.29
CA GLU A 216 19.62 -38.97 12.34
C GLU A 216 18.61 -38.31 13.29
N VAL A 217 17.53 -39.02 13.58
CA VAL A 217 16.50 -38.58 14.53
C VAL A 217 16.39 -39.57 15.66
N PHE A 218 16.71 -39.14 16.87
CA PHE A 218 16.52 -39.93 18.11
C PHE A 218 15.26 -39.40 18.79
N THR A 219 14.32 -40.27 19.12
CA THR A 219 13.07 -39.84 19.75
C THR A 219 12.51 -40.86 20.71
N LYS A 220 11.89 -40.39 21.78
CA LYS A 220 11.16 -41.17 22.75
C LYS A 220 9.90 -40.47 23.18
N ALA A 221 8.75 -41.10 22.98
CA ALA A 221 7.47 -40.52 23.38
C ALA A 221 7.34 -40.51 24.92
N ARG A 222 6.58 -39.57 25.46
CA ARG A 222 6.35 -39.40 26.90
C ARG A 222 5.27 -40.34 27.48
N ALA A 223 4.86 -41.36 26.73
CA ALA A 223 3.98 -42.42 27.26
C ALA A 223 4.74 -43.35 28.22
N SER A 224 4.04 -43.89 29.21
CA SER A 224 4.63 -44.60 30.34
C SER A 224 5.56 -45.78 29.97
N ASP A 225 5.29 -46.49 28.87
CA ASP A 225 6.09 -47.66 28.43
C ASP A 225 6.80 -47.45 27.09
N SER A 226 7.12 -46.18 26.76
CA SER A 226 7.74 -45.86 25.50
C SER A 226 9.20 -46.26 25.41
N LYS A 227 9.57 -46.87 24.28
CA LYS A 227 10.95 -47.19 23.91
C LYS A 227 11.57 -46.05 23.12
N GLY A 228 12.90 -45.97 23.14
CA GLY A 228 13.67 -45.04 22.30
C GLY A 228 13.87 -45.58 20.89
N TYR A 229 13.79 -44.73 19.89
CA TYR A 229 14.01 -45.10 18.50
C TYR A 229 15.00 -44.14 17.85
N ARG A 230 15.80 -44.68 16.91
CA ARG A 230 16.65 -43.94 15.99
C ARG A 230 16.13 -44.13 14.58
N TRP A 231 15.89 -43.04 13.87
CA TRP A 231 15.55 -43.00 12.46
C TRP A 231 16.74 -42.37 11.70
N VAL A 232 17.11 -42.95 10.56
CA VAL A 232 18.26 -42.49 9.76
C VAL A 232 17.87 -42.46 8.29
N SER A 233 18.27 -41.40 7.58
CA SER A 233 18.15 -41.30 6.13
C SER A 233 19.24 -40.41 5.54
N ASP A 234 19.63 -40.70 4.31
CA ASP A 234 20.52 -39.89 3.45
C ASP A 234 19.74 -39.13 2.38
N GLY A 235 18.40 -39.15 2.44
CA GLY A 235 17.55 -38.43 1.45
C GLY A 235 17.35 -39.18 0.13
N ASN A 236 17.91 -40.36 -0.07
CA ASN A 236 17.83 -41.13 -1.31
C ASN A 236 16.54 -41.95 -1.47
N GLY A 237 15.48 -41.64 -0.70
CA GLY A 237 14.18 -42.31 -0.76
C GLY A 237 14.02 -43.48 0.17
N TYR A 238 15.02 -43.79 1.00
CA TYR A 238 15.00 -44.85 2.01
C TYR A 238 15.31 -44.27 3.39
N TYR A 239 14.80 -44.93 4.42
CA TYR A 239 15.11 -44.63 5.81
C TYR A 239 15.14 -45.95 6.63
N GLU A 240 15.90 -45.96 7.71
CA GLU A 240 16.04 -47.05 8.63
C GLU A 240 15.49 -46.65 10.01
N ILE A 241 14.88 -47.59 10.73
CA ILE A 241 14.42 -47.38 12.11
C ILE A 241 14.95 -48.54 12.95
N GLU A 242 15.68 -48.18 14.01
CA GLU A 242 16.15 -49.13 15.02
C GLU A 242 15.68 -48.74 16.42
N GLU A 243 15.54 -49.71 17.31
CA GLU A 243 15.26 -49.50 18.73
C GLU A 243 16.59 -49.26 19.45
N VAL A 244 16.68 -48.17 20.22
CA VAL A 244 17.93 -47.76 20.89
C VAL A 244 17.63 -47.49 22.36
N GLU A 245 18.49 -48.01 23.24
CA GLU A 245 18.45 -47.74 24.68
C GLU A 245 19.03 -46.34 24.99
N ASN A 246 18.69 -45.81 26.16
CA ASN A 246 19.20 -44.54 26.69
C ASN A 246 18.84 -43.29 25.85
N VAL A 247 17.72 -43.32 25.14
CA VAL A 247 17.17 -42.11 24.49
C VAL A 247 16.35 -41.32 25.51
N GLU A 248 16.63 -40.04 25.61
CA GLU A 248 15.87 -39.12 26.46
C GLU A 248 14.49 -38.80 25.84
N PHE A 249 13.53 -38.36 26.68
CA PHE A 249 12.21 -37.92 26.22
C PHE A 249 12.28 -36.72 25.32
N GLY A 250 11.47 -36.69 24.25
CA GLY A 250 11.45 -35.65 23.22
C GLY A 250 12.07 -36.09 21.92
N THR A 251 12.65 -35.17 21.17
CA THR A 251 13.25 -35.48 19.87
C THR A 251 14.59 -34.76 19.73
N LYS A 252 15.63 -35.49 19.29
CA LYS A 252 16.95 -34.95 18.93
C LYS A 252 17.21 -35.26 17.46
N ILE A 253 17.54 -34.22 16.68
CA ILE A 253 17.85 -34.32 15.24
C ILE A 253 19.33 -33.96 15.08
N VAL A 254 20.12 -34.85 14.46
CA VAL A 254 21.51 -34.60 14.11
C VAL A 254 21.65 -34.54 12.60
N CYS A 255 22.09 -33.40 12.10
CA CYS A 255 22.36 -33.14 10.69
C CYS A 255 23.87 -33.23 10.45
N HIS A 256 24.32 -34.17 9.64
CA HIS A 256 25.70 -34.29 9.17
C HIS A 256 25.81 -33.37 7.92
N LEU A 257 26.51 -32.27 8.08
CA LEU A 257 26.53 -31.17 7.07
C LEU A 257 27.40 -31.56 5.87
N LYS A 258 26.94 -31.15 4.69
CA LYS A 258 27.68 -31.23 3.43
C LYS A 258 28.97 -30.38 3.50
N GLU A 259 29.99 -30.78 2.72
CA GLU A 259 31.28 -30.04 2.72
C GLU A 259 31.13 -28.56 2.46
N GLY A 260 30.27 -28.15 1.52
CA GLY A 260 30.00 -26.76 1.18
C GLY A 260 29.14 -25.99 2.19
N GLU A 261 28.60 -26.63 3.23
CA GLU A 261 27.63 -26.04 4.18
C GLU A 261 28.18 -26.01 5.62
N ALA A 262 29.51 -26.09 5.79
CA ALA A 262 30.17 -26.09 7.09
C ALA A 262 29.94 -24.82 7.93
N GLU A 263 29.46 -23.70 7.29
CA GLU A 263 29.08 -22.47 7.99
C GLU A 263 27.98 -22.71 9.05
N PHE A 264 27.08 -23.69 8.83
CA PHE A 264 26.02 -24.03 9.78
C PHE A 264 26.50 -24.87 10.97
N ALA A 265 27.78 -25.25 11.02
CA ALA A 265 28.42 -25.78 12.22
C ALA A 265 29.01 -24.67 13.10
N GLU A 266 28.88 -23.39 12.71
CA GLU A 266 29.36 -22.24 13.45
C GLU A 266 28.27 -21.64 14.33
N GLU A 267 28.60 -21.45 15.62
CA GLU A 267 27.66 -20.90 16.61
C GLU A 267 27.17 -19.53 16.22
N SER A 268 28.06 -18.63 15.79
CA SER A 268 27.72 -17.27 15.39
C SER A 268 26.71 -17.23 14.24
N ARG A 269 26.89 -18.10 13.23
CA ARG A 269 25.98 -18.20 12.09
C ARG A 269 24.58 -18.64 12.53
N ILE A 270 24.51 -19.64 13.39
CA ILE A 270 23.23 -20.12 13.93
C ILE A 270 22.56 -19.06 14.82
N GLN A 271 23.31 -18.33 15.63
CA GLN A 271 22.79 -17.23 16.42
C GLN A 271 22.14 -16.16 15.54
N ASP A 272 22.78 -15.79 14.43
CA ASP A 272 22.22 -14.78 13.52
C ASP A 272 20.93 -15.26 12.84
N VAL A 273 20.89 -16.53 12.43
CA VAL A 273 19.68 -17.13 11.86
C VAL A 273 18.53 -17.17 12.89
N ILE A 274 18.81 -17.54 14.14
CA ILE A 274 17.78 -17.53 15.20
C ILE A 274 17.28 -16.13 15.49
N LYS A 275 18.18 -15.14 15.63
CA LYS A 275 17.81 -13.75 15.83
C LYS A 275 16.92 -13.22 14.70
N LYS A 276 17.18 -13.65 13.46
CA LYS A 276 16.45 -13.23 12.27
C LYS A 276 15.05 -13.86 12.22
N TYR A 277 14.91 -15.16 12.41
CA TYR A 277 13.65 -15.87 12.10
C TYR A 277 12.88 -16.35 13.33
N SER A 278 13.54 -16.63 14.44
CA SER A 278 12.99 -17.40 15.57
C SER A 278 13.16 -16.71 16.93
N ASN A 279 13.52 -15.42 16.94
CA ASN A 279 13.81 -14.70 18.19
C ASN A 279 12.62 -14.63 19.17
N PHE A 280 11.39 -14.71 18.65
CA PHE A 280 10.15 -14.56 19.42
C PHE A 280 9.42 -15.89 19.68
N VAL A 281 10.07 -17.01 19.46
CA VAL A 281 9.54 -18.34 19.82
C VAL A 281 9.29 -18.40 21.34
N SER A 282 8.17 -19.02 21.74
CA SER A 282 7.68 -19.01 23.13
C SER A 282 8.61 -19.71 24.13
N PHE A 283 9.44 -20.62 23.64
CA PHE A 283 10.30 -21.45 24.47
C PHE A 283 11.75 -20.94 24.44
N PRO A 284 12.51 -21.12 25.54
CA PRO A 284 13.93 -20.84 25.55
C PRO A 284 14.67 -21.62 24.46
N ILE A 285 15.47 -20.92 23.65
CA ILE A 285 16.38 -21.54 22.68
C ILE A 285 17.79 -21.36 23.21
N MET A 286 18.46 -22.47 23.48
CA MET A 286 19.82 -22.54 24.00
C MET A 286 20.77 -22.95 22.87
N ILE A 287 21.86 -22.22 22.65
CA ILE A 287 22.98 -22.70 21.82
C ILE A 287 24.18 -22.94 22.71
N ASN A 288 24.68 -24.17 22.71
CA ASN A 288 25.79 -24.58 23.55
C ASN A 288 25.63 -24.03 25.00
N GLU A 289 24.44 -24.25 25.57
CA GLU A 289 24.00 -23.84 26.90
C GLU A 289 23.72 -22.34 27.12
N LEU A 290 23.91 -21.48 26.12
CA LEU A 290 23.63 -20.08 26.23
C LEU A 290 22.25 -19.70 25.62
N LYS A 291 21.40 -19.04 26.38
CA LYS A 291 20.08 -18.56 25.89
C LYS A 291 20.25 -17.44 24.87
N VAL A 292 19.68 -17.64 23.66
CA VAL A 292 19.79 -16.73 22.51
C VAL A 292 18.57 -15.84 22.34
N ASN A 293 17.36 -16.39 22.44
CA ASN A 293 16.12 -15.64 22.27
C ASN A 293 15.75 -14.89 23.56
N LYS A 294 16.30 -13.68 23.69
CA LYS A 294 16.12 -12.85 24.91
C LYS A 294 14.96 -11.86 24.77
N MET A 295 14.52 -11.56 23.56
CA MET A 295 13.49 -10.57 23.32
C MET A 295 12.08 -11.15 23.46
N GLN A 296 11.22 -10.42 24.15
CA GLN A 296 9.81 -10.74 24.28
C GLN A 296 9.01 -10.21 23.11
N ALA A 297 7.99 -10.94 22.65
CA ALA A 297 7.06 -10.49 21.63
C ALA A 297 6.10 -9.44 22.21
N LEU A 298 6.52 -8.19 22.27
CA LEU A 298 5.78 -7.10 22.93
C LEU A 298 4.38 -6.89 22.32
N TRP A 299 4.19 -7.16 21.03
CA TRP A 299 2.89 -6.97 20.35
C TRP A 299 1.79 -7.93 20.80
N LEU A 300 2.14 -8.95 21.60
CA LEU A 300 1.19 -9.89 22.18
C LEU A 300 0.79 -9.54 23.61
N LEU A 301 1.49 -8.60 24.23
CA LEU A 301 1.16 -8.10 25.56
C LEU A 301 0.02 -7.07 25.49
N ASP A 302 -0.68 -6.86 26.61
CA ASP A 302 -1.60 -5.73 26.69
C ASP A 302 -0.79 -4.42 26.56
N PRO A 303 -1.22 -3.45 25.74
CA PRO A 303 -0.54 -2.16 25.61
C PRO A 303 -0.28 -1.44 26.94
N LYS A 304 -1.07 -1.72 27.98
CA LYS A 304 -0.91 -1.14 29.31
C LYS A 304 0.25 -1.74 30.10
N ASP A 305 0.63 -2.98 29.78
CA ASP A 305 1.70 -3.69 30.48
C ASP A 305 3.08 -3.42 29.88
N VAL A 306 3.12 -2.77 28.70
CA VAL A 306 4.37 -2.44 28.00
C VAL A 306 4.85 -1.06 28.40
N THR A 307 6.02 -1.01 29.06
CA THR A 307 6.62 0.26 29.51
C THR A 307 7.30 1.00 28.35
N GLU A 308 7.51 2.30 28.54
CA GLU A 308 8.22 3.14 27.56
C GLU A 308 9.67 2.64 27.31
N THR A 309 10.34 2.17 28.35
CA THR A 309 11.68 1.58 28.24
C THR A 309 11.69 0.34 27.36
N MET A 310 10.70 -0.57 27.53
CA MET A 310 10.53 -1.74 26.68
C MET A 310 10.30 -1.36 25.21
N HIS A 311 9.49 -0.31 24.95
CA HIS A 311 9.30 0.20 23.60
C HIS A 311 10.58 0.77 23.00
N LYS A 312 11.39 1.52 23.74
CA LYS A 312 12.66 2.08 23.26
C LYS A 312 13.68 0.97 22.92
N GLU A 313 13.81 -0.03 23.78
CA GLU A 313 14.69 -1.18 23.56
C GLU A 313 14.25 -1.98 22.32
N PHE A 314 12.95 -2.24 22.20
CA PHE A 314 12.38 -2.96 21.09
C PHE A 314 12.52 -2.18 19.76
N TYR A 315 12.30 -0.87 19.78
CA TYR A 315 12.53 0.00 18.63
C TYR A 315 13.99 -0.03 18.17
N ARG A 316 14.95 0.07 19.09
CA ARG A 316 16.39 -0.03 18.78
C ARG A 316 16.75 -1.38 18.15
N PHE A 317 16.16 -2.43 18.67
CA PHE A 317 16.34 -3.78 18.10
C PHE A 317 15.83 -3.87 16.66
N ILE A 318 14.61 -3.39 16.37
CA ILE A 318 14.00 -3.48 15.02
C ILE A 318 14.64 -2.50 14.04
N SER A 319 14.98 -1.29 14.50
CA SER A 319 15.54 -0.25 13.62
C SER A 319 17.03 -0.43 13.36
N HIS A 320 17.68 -1.39 14.03
CA HIS A 320 19.14 -1.58 14.04
C HIS A 320 19.92 -0.31 14.43
N SER A 321 19.32 0.56 15.23
CA SER A 321 19.88 1.82 15.70
C SER A 321 20.24 1.71 17.18
N SER A 322 21.48 2.06 17.54
CA SER A 322 21.94 2.01 18.93
C SER A 322 21.32 3.08 19.83
N ASN A 323 21.00 4.26 19.28
CA ASN A 323 20.56 5.44 20.06
C ASN A 323 19.26 6.06 19.54
N GLY A 324 18.56 5.47 18.58
CA GLY A 324 17.33 6.01 18.02
C GLY A 324 16.16 5.92 19.01
N GLU A 325 15.31 6.94 18.99
CA GLU A 325 14.01 6.95 19.67
C GLU A 325 12.89 7.17 18.66
N PRO A 326 11.67 6.65 18.90
CA PRO A 326 10.53 6.92 18.04
C PRO A 326 9.84 8.21 18.47
N ILE A 327 9.39 9.03 17.50
CA ILE A 327 8.52 10.19 17.77
C ILE A 327 7.12 9.75 18.15
N PHE A 328 6.63 8.65 17.56
CA PHE A 328 5.38 8.02 17.93
C PHE A 328 5.52 6.51 18.05
N THR A 329 4.82 5.96 19.04
CA THR A 329 4.65 4.52 19.26
C THR A 329 3.17 4.18 19.15
N PHE A 330 2.85 3.20 18.30
CA PHE A 330 1.49 2.75 18.08
C PHE A 330 1.38 1.24 18.28
N HIS A 331 0.81 0.84 19.44
CA HIS A 331 0.56 -0.54 19.82
C HIS A 331 -0.95 -0.81 19.78
N PHE A 332 -1.39 -1.77 18.97
CA PHE A 332 -2.81 -2.10 18.84
C PHE A 332 -3.06 -3.56 18.54
N ARG A 333 -4.26 -4.01 18.90
CA ARG A 333 -4.79 -5.34 18.63
C ARG A 333 -6.16 -5.23 17.96
N VAL A 334 -6.46 -6.16 17.05
CA VAL A 334 -7.75 -6.29 16.37
C VAL A 334 -8.11 -7.77 16.32
N ASP A 335 -9.30 -8.13 16.83
CA ASP A 335 -9.76 -9.52 16.83
C ASP A 335 -10.76 -9.79 15.69
N ALA A 336 -11.38 -8.77 15.11
CA ALA A 336 -12.30 -8.87 13.98
C ALA A 336 -12.18 -7.64 13.06
N PRO A 337 -12.28 -7.76 11.73
CA PRO A 337 -12.61 -8.95 10.91
C PRO A 337 -11.41 -9.87 10.63
N VAL A 338 -10.24 -9.56 11.14
CA VAL A 338 -8.99 -10.34 11.08
C VAL A 338 -8.29 -10.25 12.43
N ASN A 339 -7.63 -11.34 12.85
CA ASN A 339 -6.80 -11.32 14.05
C ASN A 339 -5.46 -10.67 13.71
N LEU A 340 -5.17 -9.52 14.34
CA LEU A 340 -4.02 -8.70 14.04
C LEU A 340 -3.45 -8.08 15.30
N ASN A 341 -2.18 -8.37 15.60
CA ASN A 341 -1.42 -7.73 16.65
C ASN A 341 -0.28 -6.92 16.01
N ALA A 342 -0.11 -5.66 16.40
CA ALA A 342 0.91 -4.81 15.80
C ALA A 342 1.51 -3.81 16.79
N ILE A 343 2.81 -3.61 16.66
CA ILE A 343 3.53 -2.47 17.21
C ILE A 343 4.22 -1.74 16.05
N LEU A 344 3.88 -0.49 15.86
CA LEU A 344 4.45 0.37 14.82
C LEU A 344 5.10 1.59 15.47
N TYR A 345 6.23 1.99 14.93
CA TYR A 345 7.02 3.13 15.37
C TYR A 345 7.24 4.10 14.23
N VAL A 346 7.22 5.39 14.54
CA VAL A 346 7.65 6.45 13.64
C VAL A 346 9.03 6.93 14.13
N PRO A 347 10.09 6.84 13.32
CA PRO A 347 11.40 7.34 13.69
C PRO A 347 11.39 8.86 13.97
N ASP A 348 12.15 9.32 14.95
CA ASP A 348 12.45 10.73 15.14
C ASP A 348 13.70 11.10 14.31
N ALA A 349 13.51 11.15 13.00
CA ALA A 349 14.57 11.46 12.06
C ALA A 349 13.97 12.06 10.78
N VAL A 350 14.63 13.08 10.24
CA VAL A 350 14.30 13.61 8.92
C VAL A 350 14.71 12.55 7.88
N PRO A 351 13.78 12.05 7.05
CA PRO A 351 14.12 11.11 5.99
C PRO A 351 15.10 11.77 5.02
N ASP A 352 16.19 11.06 4.72
CA ASP A 352 17.15 11.55 3.73
C ASP A 352 16.47 11.60 2.35
N PHE A 353 16.65 12.70 1.61
CA PHE A 353 16.02 12.86 0.29
C PHE A 353 16.41 11.73 -0.68
N LEU A 354 17.64 11.24 -0.59
CA LEU A 354 18.13 10.11 -1.39
C LEU A 354 17.49 8.78 -0.97
N ASP A 355 17.20 8.61 0.31
CA ASP A 355 16.55 7.41 0.84
C ASP A 355 15.06 7.34 0.51
N MET A 356 14.41 8.47 0.25
CA MET A 356 12.96 8.48 -0.08
C MET A 356 12.62 7.65 -1.31
N THR A 357 13.54 7.48 -2.25
CA THR A 357 13.33 6.71 -3.49
C THR A 357 13.57 5.22 -3.33
N HIS A 358 14.40 4.80 -2.37
CA HIS A 358 14.88 3.42 -2.21
C HIS A 358 14.54 2.76 -0.88
N THR A 359 13.95 3.49 0.07
CA THR A 359 13.65 2.95 1.40
C THR A 359 12.65 1.79 1.31
N GLU A 360 13.08 0.61 1.73
CA GLU A 360 12.20 -0.53 1.90
C GLU A 360 11.29 -0.34 3.13
N ILE A 361 10.11 -0.97 3.10
CA ILE A 361 9.18 -0.95 4.23
C ILE A 361 9.86 -1.64 5.43
N GLY A 362 10.07 -0.89 6.49
CA GLY A 362 10.76 -1.36 7.70
C GLY A 362 9.83 -2.08 8.70
N VAL A 363 8.69 -2.58 8.25
CA VAL A 363 7.75 -3.35 9.04
C VAL A 363 7.94 -4.83 8.74
N LEU A 364 8.18 -5.62 9.79
CA LEU A 364 8.34 -7.07 9.73
C LEU A 364 6.97 -7.74 9.78
N LEU A 365 6.75 -8.75 8.95
CA LEU A 365 5.52 -9.52 8.94
C LEU A 365 5.75 -10.88 9.60
N TYR A 366 5.01 -11.14 10.66
CA TYR A 366 5.01 -12.39 11.39
C TYR A 366 3.68 -13.13 11.19
N CYS A 367 3.75 -14.44 11.30
CA CYS A 367 2.59 -15.30 11.49
C CYS A 367 2.92 -16.27 12.64
N ARG A 368 2.14 -16.19 13.71
CA ARG A 368 2.37 -17.03 14.92
C ARG A 368 3.80 -16.92 15.45
N ARG A 369 4.30 -15.68 15.57
CA ARG A 369 5.66 -15.37 16.06
C ARG A 369 6.83 -15.85 15.19
N VAL A 370 6.55 -16.39 13.99
CA VAL A 370 7.57 -16.75 13.01
C VAL A 370 7.64 -15.69 11.94
N LEU A 371 8.85 -15.22 11.63
CA LEU A 371 9.07 -14.23 10.58
C LEU A 371 8.75 -14.81 9.20
N ILE A 372 7.83 -14.16 8.49
CA ILE A 372 7.41 -14.51 7.13
C ILE A 372 8.07 -13.60 6.10
N GLN A 373 8.07 -12.29 6.36
CA GLN A 373 8.68 -11.30 5.47
C GLN A 373 9.40 -10.22 6.28
N GLN A 374 10.61 -9.86 5.86
CA GLN A 374 11.37 -8.73 6.44
C GLN A 374 10.81 -7.37 6.01
N SER A 375 10.02 -7.33 4.97
CA SER A 375 9.37 -6.13 4.46
C SER A 375 7.92 -6.46 4.09
N ALA A 376 6.97 -5.94 4.86
CA ALA A 376 5.54 -6.26 4.74
C ALA A 376 4.85 -5.51 3.58
N LYS A 377 5.41 -5.62 2.36
CA LYS A 377 4.95 -4.88 1.15
C LYS A 377 3.50 -5.15 0.77
N ASP A 378 3.00 -6.35 1.07
CA ASP A 378 1.63 -6.74 0.75
C ASP A 378 0.59 -6.20 1.75
N VAL A 379 1.03 -5.82 2.95
CA VAL A 379 0.18 -5.43 4.08
C VAL A 379 0.31 -3.94 4.39
N VAL A 380 1.48 -3.34 4.18
CA VAL A 380 1.75 -1.92 4.40
C VAL A 380 1.92 -1.23 3.05
N PRO A 381 1.16 -0.17 2.73
CA PRO A 381 1.33 0.55 1.47
C PRO A 381 2.64 1.37 1.46
N ASN A 382 3.17 1.64 0.28
CA ASN A 382 4.45 2.34 0.11
C ASN A 382 4.50 3.73 0.76
N TRP A 383 3.38 4.43 0.83
CA TRP A 383 3.34 5.75 1.48
C TRP A 383 3.51 5.68 3.01
N LEU A 384 3.45 4.48 3.61
CA LEU A 384 3.76 4.22 5.03
C LEU A 384 5.13 3.57 5.24
N ARG A 385 6.03 3.56 4.23
CA ARG A 385 7.34 2.90 4.32
C ARG A 385 8.28 3.48 5.38
N PHE A 386 8.00 4.68 5.87
CA PHE A 386 8.72 5.27 7.00
C PHE A 386 8.45 4.56 8.34
N LEU A 387 7.38 3.79 8.44
CA LEU A 387 7.08 3.02 9.65
C LEU A 387 8.08 1.89 9.85
N LYS A 388 8.47 1.69 11.09
CA LYS A 388 9.23 0.54 11.59
C LYS A 388 8.34 -0.25 12.52
N GLY A 389 8.54 -1.56 12.64
CA GLY A 389 7.75 -2.33 13.60
C GLY A 389 7.45 -3.75 13.18
N VAL A 390 6.43 -4.30 13.81
CA VAL A 390 5.96 -5.68 13.63
C VAL A 390 4.46 -5.70 13.41
N ILE A 391 4.04 -6.51 12.47
CA ILE A 391 2.65 -6.93 12.27
C ILE A 391 2.63 -8.46 12.36
N ASP A 392 1.80 -9.02 13.23
CA ASP A 392 1.59 -10.46 13.41
C ASP A 392 0.11 -10.78 13.21
N SER A 393 -0.19 -11.74 12.34
CA SER A 393 -1.56 -12.20 12.09
C SER A 393 -1.58 -13.71 11.83
N GLU A 394 -2.47 -14.40 12.55
CA GLU A 394 -2.67 -15.84 12.41
C GLU A 394 -3.48 -16.20 11.16
N ASP A 395 -4.24 -15.25 10.62
CA ASP A 395 -5.11 -15.43 9.44
C ASP A 395 -4.37 -15.37 8.11
N ILE A 396 -3.05 -15.12 8.11
CA ILE A 396 -2.24 -15.01 6.90
C ILE A 396 -2.19 -16.37 6.19
N PRO A 397 -2.68 -16.48 4.95
CA PRO A 397 -2.60 -17.70 4.18
C PRO A 397 -1.16 -17.90 3.68
N LEU A 398 -0.43 -18.79 4.32
CA LEU A 398 0.93 -19.14 3.95
C LEU A 398 0.94 -20.20 2.85
N ASN A 399 1.90 -20.11 1.93
CA ASN A 399 2.24 -21.20 1.03
C ASN A 399 3.10 -22.25 1.74
N LEU A 400 3.48 -23.28 1.02
CA LEU A 400 4.23 -24.42 1.55
C LEU A 400 5.61 -24.01 2.11
N SER A 401 6.30 -23.03 1.47
CA SER A 401 7.61 -22.52 1.91
C SER A 401 7.52 -21.44 2.98
N ARG A 402 6.34 -20.89 3.26
CA ARG A 402 6.13 -19.73 4.13
C ARG A 402 6.87 -18.45 3.71
N GLU A 403 7.46 -18.42 2.52
CA GLU A 403 8.18 -17.26 1.99
C GLU A 403 7.32 -16.37 1.11
N LEU A 404 6.32 -16.96 0.46
CA LEU A 404 5.43 -16.26 -0.45
C LEU A 404 4.01 -16.23 0.12
N LEU A 405 3.42 -15.06 0.10
CA LEU A 405 2.01 -14.88 0.44
C LEU A 405 1.14 -15.19 -0.78
N GLN A 406 0.11 -16.01 -0.59
CA GLN A 406 -0.90 -16.15 -1.61
C GLN A 406 -1.73 -14.85 -1.66
N LYS A 407 -1.79 -14.19 -2.82
CA LYS A 407 -2.68 -13.03 -3.02
C LYS A 407 -4.10 -13.41 -2.66
N SER A 408 -4.58 -12.94 -1.54
CA SER A 408 -5.89 -13.30 -0.99
C SER A 408 -6.69 -12.06 -0.59
N SER A 409 -8.00 -12.22 -0.49
CA SER A 409 -8.87 -11.19 0.06
C SER A 409 -8.53 -10.85 1.52
N ILE A 410 -7.88 -11.77 2.24
CA ILE A 410 -7.46 -11.60 3.64
C ILE A 410 -6.31 -10.58 3.73
N LEU A 411 -5.29 -10.66 2.87
CA LEU A 411 -4.20 -9.67 2.85
C LEU A 411 -4.72 -8.25 2.58
N ASN A 412 -5.67 -8.12 1.65
CA ASN A 412 -6.31 -6.84 1.40
C ASN A 412 -7.10 -6.32 2.62
N LYS A 413 -7.73 -7.20 3.39
CA LYS A 413 -8.40 -6.84 4.64
C LYS A 413 -7.41 -6.41 5.71
N ILE A 414 -6.32 -7.16 5.91
CA ILE A 414 -5.24 -6.80 6.85
C ILE A 414 -4.68 -5.41 6.49
N LYS A 415 -4.36 -5.18 5.20
CA LYS A 415 -3.91 -3.88 4.71
C LYS A 415 -4.90 -2.76 5.01
N SER A 416 -6.18 -2.96 4.70
CA SER A 416 -7.22 -1.96 4.94
C SER A 416 -7.39 -1.65 6.42
N VAL A 417 -7.38 -2.68 7.28
CA VAL A 417 -7.46 -2.51 8.75
C VAL A 417 -6.23 -1.76 9.27
N THR A 418 -5.03 -2.16 8.85
CA THR A 418 -3.77 -1.50 9.26
C THR A 418 -3.77 -0.02 8.87
N VAL A 419 -4.10 0.30 7.61
CA VAL A 419 -4.17 1.69 7.13
C VAL A 419 -5.20 2.50 7.92
N SER A 420 -6.41 1.96 8.12
CA SER A 420 -7.46 2.63 8.88
C SER A 420 -7.04 2.92 10.33
N LYS A 421 -6.37 1.97 11.00
CA LYS A 421 -5.87 2.14 12.37
C LYS A 421 -4.75 3.18 12.44
N VAL A 422 -3.81 3.17 11.49
CA VAL A 422 -2.71 4.14 11.41
C VAL A 422 -3.24 5.55 11.15
N VAL A 423 -4.16 5.72 10.21
CA VAL A 423 -4.78 7.03 9.92
C VAL A 423 -5.51 7.56 11.16
N LYS A 424 -6.31 6.71 11.81
CA LYS A 424 -7.03 7.09 13.04
C LYS A 424 -6.06 7.50 14.16
N PHE A 425 -5.00 6.73 14.37
CA PHE A 425 -3.98 7.04 15.37
C PHE A 425 -3.35 8.42 15.11
N PHE A 426 -2.93 8.72 13.87
CA PHE A 426 -2.36 10.03 13.56
C PHE A 426 -3.35 11.17 13.73
N GLN A 427 -4.64 10.96 13.44
CA GLN A 427 -5.68 11.95 13.70
C GLN A 427 -5.89 12.21 15.21
N GLU A 428 -5.76 11.17 16.02
CA GLU A 428 -5.81 11.29 17.49
C GLU A 428 -4.58 12.05 18.01
N GLN A 429 -3.37 11.76 17.51
CA GLN A 429 -2.16 12.47 17.87
C GLN A 429 -2.21 13.95 17.47
N MET A 430 -2.72 14.27 16.28
CA MET A 430 -2.94 15.66 15.83
C MET A 430 -3.76 16.47 16.81
N LYS A 431 -4.74 15.85 17.50
CA LYS A 431 -5.60 16.51 18.49
C LYS A 431 -4.98 16.53 19.89
N LYS A 432 -4.22 15.48 20.25
CA LYS A 432 -3.66 15.29 21.59
C LYS A 432 -2.41 16.12 21.81
N ASP A 433 -1.53 16.15 20.82
CA ASP A 433 -0.24 16.83 20.83
C ASP A 433 0.05 17.43 19.44
N ALA A 434 -0.46 18.64 19.24
CA ALA A 434 -0.36 19.33 17.96
C ALA A 434 1.10 19.72 17.63
N GLU A 435 1.94 20.02 18.61
CA GLU A 435 3.33 20.44 18.40
C GLU A 435 4.19 19.28 17.89
N THR A 436 4.12 18.13 18.57
CA THR A 436 4.80 16.91 18.12
C THR A 436 4.26 16.45 16.76
N TYR A 437 2.94 16.59 16.52
CA TYR A 437 2.36 16.25 15.23
C TYR A 437 2.82 17.18 14.10
N GLU A 438 2.98 18.48 14.35
CA GLU A 438 3.52 19.42 13.35
C GLU A 438 4.98 19.10 12.99
N THR A 439 5.79 18.70 13.95
CA THR A 439 7.16 18.22 13.73
C THR A 439 7.14 16.95 12.87
N PHE A 440 6.33 15.97 13.23
CA PHE A 440 6.12 14.77 12.44
C PHE A 440 5.64 15.08 11.02
N HIS A 441 4.64 15.96 10.87
CA HIS A 441 4.12 16.37 9.57
C HIS A 441 5.21 17.04 8.71
N SER A 442 6.10 17.82 9.31
CA SER A 442 7.20 18.46 8.57
C SER A 442 8.17 17.44 7.97
N TYR A 443 8.39 16.29 8.64
CA TYR A 443 9.30 15.23 8.18
C TYR A 443 8.62 14.31 7.15
N TYR A 444 7.36 13.95 7.38
CA TYR A 444 6.71 12.83 6.69
C TYR A 444 5.57 13.19 5.74
N SER A 445 5.18 14.46 5.66
CA SER A 445 4.02 14.87 4.84
C SER A 445 4.17 14.62 3.33
N SER A 446 5.40 14.52 2.82
CA SER A 446 5.66 14.13 1.44
C SER A 446 5.18 12.72 1.11
N TYR A 447 5.25 11.80 2.08
CA TYR A 447 4.74 10.43 1.92
C TYR A 447 3.21 10.39 1.82
N PHE A 448 2.51 11.28 2.52
CA PHE A 448 1.04 11.41 2.42
C PHE A 448 0.63 11.91 1.04
N ARG A 449 1.35 12.90 0.49
CA ARG A 449 1.14 13.39 -0.86
C ARG A 449 1.36 12.29 -1.90
N GLU A 450 2.44 11.52 -1.77
CA GLU A 450 2.70 10.33 -2.59
C GLU A 450 1.55 9.32 -2.50
N GLY A 451 1.02 9.08 -1.30
CA GLY A 451 -0.13 8.20 -1.07
C GLY A 451 -1.37 8.64 -1.82
N ILE A 452 -1.71 9.92 -1.76
CA ILE A 452 -2.84 10.50 -2.50
C ILE A 452 -2.64 10.36 -4.01
N LEU A 453 -1.43 10.60 -4.51
CA LEU A 453 -1.13 10.52 -5.94
C LEU A 453 -1.19 9.09 -6.48
N LYS A 454 -0.74 8.11 -5.71
CA LYS A 454 -0.66 6.69 -6.12
C LYS A 454 -1.95 5.91 -5.85
N SER A 455 -2.82 6.37 -4.95
CA SER A 455 -4.08 5.68 -4.66
C SER A 455 -5.06 5.77 -5.82
N GLN A 456 -5.77 4.66 -6.07
CA GLN A 456 -6.85 4.57 -7.04
C GLN A 456 -8.24 4.83 -6.41
N SER A 457 -8.33 4.78 -5.09
CA SER A 457 -9.58 4.93 -4.35
C SER A 457 -9.75 6.33 -3.83
N GLN A 458 -10.87 6.99 -4.16
CA GLN A 458 -11.19 8.31 -3.62
C GLN A 458 -11.30 8.29 -2.09
N ILE A 459 -11.87 7.23 -1.53
CA ILE A 459 -12.00 7.05 -0.07
C ILE A 459 -10.61 7.03 0.59
N GLU A 460 -9.68 6.25 0.04
CA GLU A 460 -8.29 6.19 0.55
C GLU A 460 -7.58 7.55 0.42
N LYS A 461 -7.77 8.26 -0.70
CA LYS A 461 -7.21 9.62 -0.87
C LYS A 461 -7.73 10.57 0.21
N GLU A 462 -9.03 10.56 0.47
CA GLU A 462 -9.64 11.41 1.50
C GLU A 462 -9.17 11.03 2.91
N ASP A 463 -8.99 9.73 3.19
CA ASP A 463 -8.46 9.27 4.49
C ASP A 463 -7.02 9.74 4.70
N ILE A 464 -6.16 9.67 3.68
CA ILE A 464 -4.79 10.19 3.75
C ILE A 464 -4.81 11.72 3.87
N ALA A 465 -5.67 12.41 3.14
CA ALA A 465 -5.77 13.87 3.15
C ALA A 465 -6.12 14.44 4.54
N LYS A 466 -6.82 13.68 5.39
CA LYS A 466 -7.08 14.05 6.80
C LYS A 466 -5.81 14.29 7.61
N LEU A 467 -4.67 13.76 7.15
CA LEU A 467 -3.36 13.87 7.82
C LEU A 467 -2.56 15.10 7.38
N LEU A 468 -3.00 15.81 6.32
CA LEU A 468 -2.31 16.98 5.81
C LEU A 468 -2.69 18.24 6.58
N LEU A 469 -1.69 19.10 6.79
CA LEU A 469 -1.83 20.40 7.44
C LEU A 469 -1.39 21.52 6.48
N PHE A 470 -2.15 22.62 6.46
CA PHE A 470 -1.91 23.80 5.65
C PHE A 470 -2.05 25.06 6.48
N GLU A 471 -1.42 26.17 6.08
CA GLU A 471 -1.82 27.48 6.59
C GLU A 471 -3.11 27.94 5.88
N SER A 472 -3.84 28.86 6.51
CA SER A 472 -5.04 29.43 5.91
C SER A 472 -5.07 30.95 6.05
N SER A 473 -5.79 31.59 5.16
CA SER A 473 -5.95 33.06 5.14
C SER A 473 -6.62 33.59 6.41
N ASN A 474 -7.50 32.82 7.05
CA ASN A 474 -8.23 33.20 8.25
C ASN A 474 -7.50 32.88 9.56
N GLN A 475 -6.30 32.30 9.49
CA GLN A 475 -5.49 31.98 10.66
C GLN A 475 -4.22 32.84 10.69
N ARG A 476 -3.66 33.03 11.90
CA ARG A 476 -2.37 33.71 12.06
C ARG A 476 -1.26 32.93 11.34
N SER A 477 -0.25 33.67 10.88
CA SER A 477 0.94 33.04 10.28
C SER A 477 1.55 32.01 11.22
N GLY A 478 1.95 30.88 10.65
CA GLY A 478 2.51 29.72 11.37
C GLY A 478 1.46 28.76 11.90
N LYS A 479 0.20 29.15 12.07
CA LYS A 479 -0.85 28.22 12.52
C LYS A 479 -1.39 27.40 11.36
N LYS A 480 -1.19 26.08 11.47
CA LYS A 480 -1.66 25.12 10.47
C LYS A 480 -3.05 24.57 10.83
N VAL A 481 -3.79 24.20 9.80
CA VAL A 481 -5.15 23.65 9.89
C VAL A 481 -5.28 22.46 8.98
N SER A 482 -6.12 21.49 9.37
CA SER A 482 -6.49 20.36 8.52
C SER A 482 -7.66 20.70 7.58
N PHE A 483 -7.91 19.84 6.60
CA PHE A 483 -9.13 19.94 5.79
C PHE A 483 -10.41 19.87 6.64
N GLN A 484 -10.40 19.09 7.73
CA GLN A 484 -11.56 18.99 8.62
C GLN A 484 -11.82 20.32 9.36
N ASP A 485 -10.74 20.98 9.83
CA ASP A 485 -10.84 22.28 10.48
C ASP A 485 -11.37 23.33 9.52
N TYR A 486 -10.92 23.32 8.27
CA TYR A 486 -11.45 24.19 7.21
C TYR A 486 -12.94 23.93 7.00
N CYS A 487 -13.35 22.68 6.79
CA CYS A 487 -14.77 22.35 6.59
C CYS A 487 -15.67 22.75 7.75
N SER A 488 -15.15 22.73 8.99
CA SER A 488 -15.91 23.16 10.16
C SER A 488 -16.19 24.66 10.21
N ARG A 489 -15.42 25.48 9.48
CA ARG A 489 -15.52 26.94 9.40
C ARG A 489 -16.11 27.47 8.12
N MET A 490 -16.48 26.56 7.19
CA MET A 490 -17.09 26.95 5.91
C MET A 490 -18.38 27.75 6.13
N GLN A 491 -18.60 28.73 5.26
CA GLN A 491 -19.81 29.54 5.29
C GLN A 491 -21.04 28.70 4.90
N GLU A 492 -22.22 29.12 5.38
CA GLU A 492 -23.47 28.49 5.03
C GLU A 492 -23.71 28.58 3.50
N GLY A 493 -23.93 27.42 2.87
CA GLY A 493 -24.09 27.33 1.41
C GLY A 493 -22.80 27.16 0.61
N GLN A 494 -21.63 27.28 1.23
CA GLN A 494 -20.34 27.02 0.55
C GLN A 494 -20.23 25.52 0.18
N ARG A 495 -19.84 25.23 -1.06
CA ARG A 495 -19.71 23.86 -1.59
C ARG A 495 -18.31 23.50 -2.05
N GLU A 496 -17.37 24.42 -1.92
CA GLU A 496 -16.01 24.30 -2.43
C GLU A 496 -14.99 24.63 -1.34
N ILE A 497 -13.87 23.94 -1.36
CA ILE A 497 -12.67 24.21 -0.56
C ILE A 497 -11.71 24.95 -1.46
N TYR A 498 -11.35 26.18 -1.08
CA TYR A 498 -10.48 27.02 -1.88
C TYR A 498 -9.02 26.87 -1.47
N TYR A 499 -8.13 26.79 -2.46
CA TYR A 499 -6.70 26.68 -2.22
C TYR A 499 -5.89 27.53 -3.20
N LEU A 500 -4.68 27.91 -2.76
CA LEU A 500 -3.71 28.65 -3.55
C LEU A 500 -2.32 28.02 -3.37
N CYS A 501 -1.72 27.54 -4.47
CA CYS A 501 -0.41 26.89 -4.45
C CYS A 501 0.70 27.91 -4.75
N ILE A 502 1.44 28.28 -3.70
CA ILE A 502 2.49 29.31 -3.74
C ILE A 502 3.57 28.99 -2.70
N PRO A 503 4.86 29.37 -2.90
CA PRO A 503 5.95 28.92 -2.04
C PRO A 503 5.89 29.34 -0.57
N ASN A 504 5.30 30.49 -0.25
CA ASN A 504 5.19 30.97 1.12
C ASN A 504 4.04 31.97 1.30
N ARG A 505 3.71 32.28 2.55
CA ARG A 505 2.61 33.16 2.93
C ARG A 505 2.75 34.60 2.39
N SER A 506 3.94 35.17 2.45
CA SER A 506 4.12 36.55 2.01
C SER A 506 3.85 36.72 0.53
N LEU A 507 4.23 35.72 -0.29
CA LEU A 507 3.89 35.70 -1.71
C LEU A 507 2.40 35.39 -1.94
N ALA A 508 1.77 34.58 -1.07
CA ALA A 508 0.34 34.32 -1.18
C ALA A 508 -0.49 35.59 -0.94
N GLU A 509 -0.17 36.31 0.12
CA GLU A 509 -0.87 37.56 0.49
C GLU A 509 -0.61 38.71 -0.52
N ALA A 510 0.55 38.69 -1.18
CA ALA A 510 0.90 39.60 -2.25
C ALA A 510 0.45 39.16 -3.65
N SER A 511 -0.26 38.05 -3.79
CA SER A 511 -0.67 37.50 -5.09
C SER A 511 -1.90 38.24 -5.64
N PRO A 512 -1.94 38.60 -6.96
CA PRO A 512 -3.11 39.16 -7.60
C PRO A 512 -4.34 38.23 -7.51
N TYR A 513 -4.13 36.91 -7.46
CA TYR A 513 -5.20 35.93 -7.34
C TYR A 513 -5.86 35.98 -5.95
N TYR A 514 -5.06 36.12 -4.90
CA TYR A 514 -5.57 36.30 -3.55
C TYR A 514 -6.30 37.61 -3.37
N GLU A 515 -5.73 38.71 -3.89
CA GLU A 515 -6.36 40.04 -3.87
C GLU A 515 -7.75 39.98 -4.48
N ALA A 516 -7.89 39.34 -5.63
CA ALA A 516 -9.14 39.28 -6.39
C ALA A 516 -10.30 38.53 -5.69
N VAL A 517 -10.01 37.64 -4.74
CA VAL A 517 -11.03 36.89 -3.96
C VAL A 517 -11.12 37.34 -2.52
N LYS A 518 -10.22 38.19 -2.05
CA LYS A 518 -10.22 38.71 -0.69
C LYS A 518 -11.50 39.44 -0.33
N ALA A 519 -12.09 40.16 -1.30
CA ALA A 519 -13.36 40.87 -1.15
C ALA A 519 -14.55 39.94 -0.84
N ASP A 520 -14.49 38.69 -1.30
CA ASP A 520 -15.55 37.71 -1.13
C ASP A 520 -15.52 37.07 0.29
N ASN A 521 -14.55 37.45 1.14
CA ASN A 521 -14.34 36.96 2.52
C ASN A 521 -14.27 35.44 2.61
N LEU A 522 -13.70 34.80 1.61
CA LEU A 522 -13.51 33.33 1.57
C LEU A 522 -12.23 32.93 2.31
N GLU A 523 -12.29 31.85 3.08
CA GLU A 523 -11.10 31.22 3.64
C GLU A 523 -10.35 30.44 2.54
N ILE A 524 -9.03 30.64 2.43
CA ILE A 524 -8.18 30.02 1.41
C ILE A 524 -7.07 29.23 2.10
N LEU A 525 -6.88 27.98 1.70
CA LEU A 525 -5.73 27.17 2.12
C LEU A 525 -4.49 27.55 1.30
N PHE A 526 -3.40 27.88 1.99
CA PHE A 526 -2.10 28.13 1.37
C PHE A 526 -1.28 26.87 1.30
N CYS A 527 -0.93 26.45 0.10
CA CYS A 527 -0.27 25.21 -0.22
C CYS A 527 1.17 25.50 -0.65
N TYR A 528 2.14 25.25 0.23
CA TYR A 528 3.54 25.66 0.03
C TYR A 528 4.44 24.55 -0.54
N HIS A 529 4.04 23.29 -0.37
CA HIS A 529 4.86 22.19 -0.83
C HIS A 529 4.77 22.03 -2.37
N PRO A 530 5.89 21.79 -3.07
CA PRO A 530 5.89 21.69 -4.54
C PRO A 530 4.92 20.66 -5.13
N ALA A 531 4.64 19.58 -4.39
CA ALA A 531 3.71 18.53 -4.79
C ALA A 531 2.24 18.87 -4.43
N ASP A 532 1.95 19.96 -3.72
CA ASP A 532 0.57 20.27 -3.29
C ASP A 532 -0.37 20.43 -4.49
N GLU A 533 0.09 21.11 -5.54
CA GLU A 533 -0.72 21.37 -6.73
C GLU A 533 -1.23 20.07 -7.39
N VAL A 534 -0.32 19.13 -7.66
CA VAL A 534 -0.69 17.81 -8.22
C VAL A 534 -1.49 16.98 -7.22
N THR A 535 -1.24 17.14 -5.92
CA THR A 535 -1.99 16.47 -4.86
C THR A 535 -3.45 16.95 -4.83
N MET A 536 -3.70 18.26 -4.89
CA MET A 536 -5.06 18.84 -4.94
C MET A 536 -5.80 18.40 -6.19
N LEU A 537 -5.14 18.44 -7.36
CA LEU A 537 -5.69 17.96 -8.63
C LEU A 537 -6.03 16.46 -8.60
N SER A 538 -5.23 15.63 -7.90
CA SER A 538 -5.50 14.19 -7.74
C SER A 538 -6.60 13.92 -6.72
N LEU A 539 -6.65 14.68 -5.62
CA LEU A 539 -7.65 14.52 -4.55
C LEU A 539 -9.04 14.94 -5.03
N ARG A 540 -9.16 16.05 -5.74
CA ARG A 540 -10.38 16.62 -6.36
C ARG A 540 -11.49 17.02 -5.39
N GLN A 541 -11.78 16.19 -4.39
CA GLN A 541 -12.82 16.44 -3.39
C GLN A 541 -12.39 15.96 -2.02
N PHE A 542 -12.93 16.55 -0.98
CA PHE A 542 -12.79 16.12 0.41
C PHE A 542 -14.13 16.31 1.13
N ASN A 543 -14.62 15.25 1.79
CA ASN A 543 -15.90 15.25 2.50
C ASN A 543 -17.09 15.81 1.64
N ARG A 544 -17.14 15.41 0.35
CA ARG A 544 -18.12 15.85 -0.68
C ARG A 544 -17.98 17.30 -1.14
N PHE A 545 -17.00 18.06 -0.65
CA PHE A 545 -16.69 19.41 -1.14
C PHE A 545 -15.61 19.32 -2.19
N ASN A 546 -15.80 20.02 -3.32
CA ASN A 546 -14.81 20.09 -4.38
C ASN A 546 -13.62 20.96 -3.96
N LEU A 547 -12.40 20.54 -4.28
CA LEU A 547 -11.22 21.37 -4.15
C LEU A 547 -11.09 22.23 -5.41
N VAL A 548 -11.07 23.54 -5.24
CA VAL A 548 -11.01 24.49 -6.36
C VAL A 548 -9.87 25.47 -6.12
N SER A 549 -9.00 25.62 -7.12
CA SER A 549 -7.97 26.65 -7.03
C SER A 549 -8.59 28.06 -7.16
N VAL A 550 -8.01 29.00 -6.45
CA VAL A 550 -8.46 30.41 -6.49
C VAL A 550 -8.47 30.94 -7.92
N GLU A 551 -7.49 30.55 -8.72
CA GLU A 551 -7.40 30.94 -10.13
C GLU A 551 -8.60 30.44 -10.96
N SER A 552 -9.10 29.23 -10.64
CA SER A 552 -10.26 28.65 -11.32
C SER A 552 -11.58 29.35 -10.92
N VAL A 553 -11.67 29.80 -9.66
CA VAL A 553 -12.84 30.58 -9.19
C VAL A 553 -12.99 31.88 -9.98
N LEU A 554 -11.87 32.57 -10.18
CA LEU A 554 -11.86 33.84 -10.92
C LEU A 554 -12.33 33.68 -12.36
N GLN A 555 -12.11 32.55 -12.98
CA GLN A 555 -12.57 32.23 -14.32
C GLN A 555 -14.09 31.95 -14.41
N ARG A 556 -14.65 31.27 -13.39
CA ARG A 556 -16.09 30.92 -13.38
C ARG A 556 -17.00 32.11 -13.10
N ASN A 557 -16.59 33.02 -12.23
CA ASN A 557 -17.37 34.18 -11.81
C ASN A 557 -17.31 35.33 -12.81
N ARG A 558 -17.02 35.05 -14.08
CA ARG A 558 -17.02 36.03 -15.17
C ARG A 558 -18.46 36.29 -15.59
N THR A 559 -18.99 37.42 -15.17
CA THR A 559 -20.16 38.06 -15.82
C THR A 559 -19.69 38.78 -17.06
N GLU A 560 -20.23 38.42 -18.22
CA GLU A 560 -19.85 38.97 -19.54
C GLU A 560 -20.09 40.48 -19.68
N ASN A 561 -20.72 41.13 -18.70
CA ASN A 561 -21.15 42.56 -18.75
C ASN A 561 -20.93 43.27 -17.41
N GLU A 562 -19.73 43.27 -16.83
CA GLU A 562 -19.41 44.30 -15.84
C GLU A 562 -19.20 45.62 -16.58
N VAL A 563 -20.26 46.42 -16.60
CA VAL A 563 -20.26 47.76 -17.18
C VAL A 563 -19.24 48.61 -16.41
N LEU A 564 -18.23 49.07 -17.13
CA LEU A 564 -17.13 49.91 -16.65
C LEU A 564 -17.64 51.29 -16.25
N GLU A 565 -18.27 51.45 -15.09
CA GLU A 565 -18.76 52.73 -14.58
C GLU A 565 -17.69 53.57 -13.88
N THR A 566 -16.49 53.04 -13.63
CA THR A 566 -15.48 53.66 -12.76
C THR A 566 -14.08 53.82 -13.37
N SER A 567 -13.91 53.77 -14.69
CA SER A 567 -12.58 54.01 -15.28
C SER A 567 -12.40 55.48 -15.70
N ASP A 568 -11.20 56.04 -15.43
CA ASP A 568 -10.79 57.36 -15.93
C ASP A 568 -10.61 57.42 -17.46
N LEU A 569 -10.81 56.31 -18.15
CA LEU A 569 -10.72 56.17 -19.60
C LEU A 569 -12.13 56.15 -20.21
N SER A 570 -12.34 56.87 -21.33
CA SER A 570 -13.56 56.71 -22.09
C SER A 570 -13.71 55.28 -22.65
N LYS A 571 -14.93 54.82 -22.92
CA LYS A 571 -15.17 53.50 -23.51
C LYS A 571 -14.41 53.30 -24.82
N GLU A 572 -14.32 54.37 -25.64
CA GLU A 572 -13.60 54.36 -26.91
C GLU A 572 -12.09 54.26 -26.72
N ASP A 573 -11.52 55.03 -25.76
CA ASP A 573 -10.10 54.97 -25.43
C ASP A 573 -9.68 53.61 -24.86
N LEU A 574 -10.56 53.02 -24.07
CA LEU A 574 -10.34 51.69 -23.52
C LEU A 574 -10.31 50.62 -24.63
N GLN A 575 -11.27 50.61 -25.53
CA GLN A 575 -11.31 49.69 -26.66
C GLN A 575 -10.06 49.83 -27.52
N ASN A 576 -9.70 51.06 -27.87
CA ASN A 576 -8.48 51.38 -28.62
C ASN A 576 -7.20 50.94 -27.87
N MET A 577 -7.21 50.97 -26.53
CA MET A 577 -6.10 50.52 -25.71
C MET A 577 -5.98 48.99 -25.75
N LEU A 578 -7.08 48.26 -25.61
CA LEU A 578 -7.09 46.80 -25.66
C LEU A 578 -6.62 46.27 -27.03
N GLU A 579 -7.08 46.91 -28.11
CA GLU A 579 -6.65 46.58 -29.48
C GLU A 579 -5.14 46.83 -29.68
N TRP A 580 -4.63 47.95 -29.15
CA TRP A 580 -3.20 48.26 -29.18
C TRP A 580 -2.38 47.23 -28.39
N ILE A 581 -2.83 46.81 -27.19
CA ILE A 581 -2.19 45.78 -26.39
C ILE A 581 -2.15 44.44 -27.16
N GLN A 582 -3.28 44.05 -27.79
CA GLN A 582 -3.38 42.82 -28.57
C GLN A 582 -2.43 42.84 -29.77
N LYS A 583 -2.33 43.97 -30.46
CA LYS A 583 -1.43 44.15 -31.60
C LYS A 583 0.04 44.12 -31.18
N THR A 584 0.39 44.73 -30.06
CA THR A 584 1.77 44.84 -29.56
C THR A 584 2.29 43.53 -29.02
N LEU A 585 1.49 42.81 -28.24
CA LEU A 585 1.89 41.51 -27.69
C LEU A 585 1.80 40.40 -28.73
N GLY A 586 0.88 40.49 -29.69
CA GLY A 586 0.65 39.49 -30.71
C GLY A 586 -0.19 38.28 -30.24
N GLN A 587 -0.83 37.60 -31.18
CA GLN A 587 -1.65 36.38 -30.90
C GLN A 587 -0.84 35.17 -30.46
N ASP A 588 0.46 35.20 -30.61
CA ASP A 588 1.37 34.14 -30.17
C ASP A 588 1.57 34.15 -28.64
N LYS A 589 1.59 35.35 -28.03
CA LYS A 589 1.79 35.53 -26.60
C LYS A 589 0.47 35.52 -25.81
N VAL A 590 -0.58 36.13 -26.34
CA VAL A 590 -1.89 36.33 -25.66
C VAL A 590 -3.02 35.91 -26.57
N ASN A 591 -3.90 35.05 -26.13
CA ASN A 591 -5.06 34.61 -26.90
C ASN A 591 -6.15 35.65 -26.89
N GLU A 592 -6.42 36.27 -25.75
CA GLU A 592 -7.50 37.24 -25.54
C GLU A 592 -7.10 38.24 -24.47
N ILE A 593 -7.58 39.47 -24.59
CA ILE A 593 -7.43 40.51 -23.58
C ILE A 593 -8.80 40.88 -23.04
N LYS A 594 -8.93 40.91 -21.71
CA LYS A 594 -10.15 41.25 -20.99
C LYS A 594 -9.89 42.36 -19.97
N THR A 595 -10.92 42.99 -19.52
CA THR A 595 -10.87 43.95 -18.40
C THR A 595 -11.28 43.27 -17.11
N THR A 596 -10.68 43.67 -15.98
CA THR A 596 -11.04 43.23 -14.65
C THR A 596 -11.04 44.39 -13.67
N GLN A 597 -11.96 44.38 -12.70
CA GLN A 597 -11.99 45.29 -11.55
C GLN A 597 -11.62 44.60 -10.23
N LYS A 598 -11.33 43.28 -10.30
CA LYS A 598 -11.06 42.46 -9.11
C LYS A 598 -9.69 42.70 -8.50
N ILE A 599 -8.77 43.31 -9.23
CA ILE A 599 -7.43 43.65 -8.75
C ILE A 599 -7.29 45.18 -8.72
N THR A 600 -6.71 45.72 -7.65
CA THR A 600 -6.46 47.15 -7.47
C THR A 600 -4.97 47.48 -7.46
N THR A 601 -4.17 46.59 -6.84
CA THR A 601 -2.72 46.77 -6.68
C THR A 601 -1.94 46.42 -7.94
N TYR A 602 -2.50 45.52 -8.78
CA TYR A 602 -1.82 45.04 -9.98
C TYR A 602 -2.45 45.64 -11.26
N PRO A 603 -1.62 46.05 -12.25
CA PRO A 603 -2.11 46.57 -13.54
C PRO A 603 -2.78 45.49 -14.40
N CYS A 604 -2.35 44.24 -14.28
CA CYS A 604 -2.93 43.11 -14.99
C CYS A 604 -2.61 41.78 -14.30
N MET A 605 -3.32 40.74 -14.68
CA MET A 605 -3.05 39.35 -14.29
C MET A 605 -3.26 38.40 -15.46
N ILE A 606 -2.63 37.19 -15.37
CA ILE A 606 -2.81 36.12 -16.35
C ILE A 606 -3.90 35.17 -15.87
N SER A 607 -4.72 34.72 -16.80
CA SER A 607 -5.78 33.77 -16.56
C SER A 607 -5.73 32.69 -17.64
N ILE A 608 -5.63 31.40 -17.17
CA ILE A 608 -5.58 30.21 -18.02
C ILE A 608 -6.52 29.18 -17.40
N LEU A 609 -7.23 28.45 -18.26
CA LEU A 609 -8.05 27.32 -17.79
C LEU A 609 -7.15 26.26 -17.12
N GLU A 610 -7.52 25.88 -15.90
CA GLU A 610 -6.73 24.92 -15.09
C GLU A 610 -5.25 25.31 -14.94
N LEU A 611 -4.96 26.56 -14.58
CA LEU A 611 -3.60 27.09 -14.42
C LEU A 611 -2.71 26.20 -13.56
N GLY A 612 -3.25 25.55 -12.52
CA GLY A 612 -2.53 24.60 -11.69
C GLY A 612 -2.05 23.37 -12.46
N ALA A 613 -2.90 22.78 -13.31
CA ALA A 613 -2.51 21.66 -14.15
C ALA A 613 -1.40 22.05 -15.13
N VAL A 614 -1.51 23.26 -15.68
CA VAL A 614 -0.51 23.84 -16.59
C VAL A 614 0.84 24.00 -15.89
N ARG A 615 0.89 24.63 -14.70
CA ARG A 615 2.12 24.78 -13.91
C ARG A 615 2.77 23.43 -13.58
N SER A 616 1.94 22.45 -13.19
CA SER A 616 2.43 21.09 -12.88
C SER A 616 3.02 20.40 -14.11
N PHE A 617 2.41 20.59 -15.27
CA PHE A 617 2.89 20.05 -16.54
C PHE A 617 4.22 20.69 -16.97
N LEU A 618 4.35 22.02 -16.80
CA LEU A 618 5.61 22.73 -17.08
C LEU A 618 6.76 22.26 -16.19
N ARG A 619 6.50 22.05 -14.89
CA ARG A 619 7.51 21.55 -13.92
C ARG A 619 7.93 20.10 -14.15
N ALA A 620 7.14 19.28 -14.82
CA ALA A 620 7.39 17.86 -15.03
C ALA A 620 8.47 17.55 -16.10
N ASN A 621 9.31 18.50 -16.48
CA ASN A 621 10.42 18.38 -17.47
C ASN A 621 10.00 17.84 -18.85
N VAL A 622 8.72 17.72 -19.13
CA VAL A 622 8.23 17.24 -20.45
C VAL A 622 8.55 18.26 -21.54
N MET A 623 8.80 19.51 -21.15
CA MET A 623 9.01 20.64 -22.05
C MET A 623 10.44 21.23 -22.05
N GLU A 624 11.42 20.56 -21.49
CA GLU A 624 12.82 21.03 -21.47
C GLU A 624 13.38 21.40 -22.88
N LYS A 625 12.77 20.88 -23.92
CA LYS A 625 13.17 21.12 -25.32
C LYS A 625 12.38 22.24 -26.01
N MET A 626 11.42 22.87 -25.32
CA MET A 626 10.60 23.93 -25.91
C MET A 626 11.06 25.32 -25.45
N THR A 627 11.05 26.29 -26.37
CA THR A 627 11.29 27.70 -26.02
C THR A 627 10.10 28.25 -25.27
N ASP A 628 10.32 29.34 -24.49
CA ASP A 628 9.25 30.00 -23.72
C ASP A 628 8.10 30.48 -24.64
N ASP A 629 8.42 30.96 -25.84
CA ASP A 629 7.41 31.36 -26.84
C ASP A 629 6.57 30.16 -27.32
N GLN A 630 7.17 29.01 -27.55
CA GLN A 630 6.45 27.79 -27.93
C GLN A 630 5.53 27.30 -26.81
N ARG A 631 5.97 27.43 -25.56
CA ARG A 631 5.15 27.11 -24.38
C ARG A 631 3.93 28.02 -24.27
N LEU A 632 4.13 29.34 -24.41
CA LEU A 632 3.05 30.32 -24.34
C LEU A 632 2.02 30.14 -25.46
N ARG A 633 2.43 29.79 -26.67
CA ARG A 633 1.51 29.48 -27.79
C ARG A 633 0.61 28.28 -27.48
N LEU A 634 1.12 27.26 -26.77
CA LEU A 634 0.32 26.12 -26.35
C LEU A 634 -0.66 26.49 -25.21
N LEU A 635 -0.24 27.34 -24.30
CA LEU A 635 -1.00 27.70 -23.10
C LEU A 635 -2.13 28.67 -23.37
N LYS A 636 -2.04 29.48 -24.44
CA LYS A 636 -3.03 30.49 -24.85
C LYS A 636 -3.55 31.33 -23.68
N PRO A 637 -2.70 32.08 -22.97
CA PRO A 637 -3.12 32.84 -21.81
C PRO A 637 -4.08 33.99 -22.20
N THR A 638 -5.03 34.27 -21.32
CA THR A 638 -5.84 35.48 -21.36
C THR A 638 -5.19 36.52 -20.44
N LEU A 639 -4.99 37.75 -20.91
CA LEU A 639 -4.52 38.89 -20.13
C LEU A 639 -5.71 39.65 -19.58
N GLU A 640 -5.85 39.75 -18.27
CA GLU A 640 -6.87 40.56 -17.61
C GLU A 640 -6.25 41.87 -17.15
N VAL A 641 -6.72 42.98 -17.68
CA VAL A 641 -6.18 44.35 -17.48
C VAL A 641 -7.10 45.11 -16.55
N ASN A 642 -6.54 45.80 -15.54
CA ASN A 642 -7.28 46.72 -14.71
C ASN A 642 -7.27 48.14 -15.35
N PRO A 643 -8.38 48.61 -15.93
CA PRO A 643 -8.42 49.92 -16.63
C PRO A 643 -8.34 51.12 -15.68
N SER A 644 -8.62 50.94 -14.40
CA SER A 644 -8.54 52.01 -13.37
C SER A 644 -7.15 52.12 -12.73
N HIS A 645 -6.23 51.17 -13.03
CA HIS A 645 -4.90 51.20 -12.46
C HIS A 645 -4.08 52.39 -13.01
N PRO A 646 -3.40 53.20 -12.14
CA PRO A 646 -2.69 54.42 -12.58
C PRO A 646 -1.64 54.16 -13.67
N VAL A 647 -0.99 53.01 -13.68
CA VAL A 647 -0.02 52.62 -14.73
C VAL A 647 -0.72 52.44 -16.07
N ILE A 648 -1.89 51.79 -16.11
CA ILE A 648 -2.65 51.54 -17.34
C ILE A 648 -3.19 52.86 -17.92
N VAL A 649 -3.74 53.73 -17.04
CA VAL A 649 -4.23 55.08 -17.45
C VAL A 649 -3.10 55.93 -18.03
N LYS A 650 -1.90 55.89 -17.41
CA LYS A 650 -0.74 56.64 -17.94
C LYS A 650 -0.21 55.99 -19.23
N LEU A 651 -0.20 54.68 -19.34
CA LEU A 651 0.22 53.94 -20.53
C LEU A 651 -0.66 54.25 -21.73
N ALA A 652 -1.99 54.38 -21.52
CA ALA A 652 -2.93 54.78 -22.55
C ALA A 652 -2.62 56.16 -23.18
N LYS A 653 -2.06 57.07 -22.39
CA LYS A 653 -1.62 58.40 -22.88
C LYS A 653 -0.21 58.35 -23.46
N LEU A 654 0.69 57.54 -22.89
CA LEU A 654 2.09 57.42 -23.30
C LEU A 654 2.22 56.85 -24.72
N ARG A 655 1.37 55.93 -25.13
CA ARG A 655 1.43 55.27 -26.44
C ARG A 655 1.35 56.26 -27.61
N PHE A 656 0.71 57.43 -27.42
CA PHE A 656 0.65 58.47 -28.41
C PHE A 656 1.85 59.46 -28.37
N LYS A 657 2.61 59.48 -27.24
CA LYS A 657 3.78 60.36 -27.09
C LYS A 657 5.07 59.65 -27.42
N ASP A 658 5.19 58.43 -26.99
CA ASP A 658 6.39 57.57 -27.12
C ASP A 658 5.98 56.11 -27.19
N GLU A 659 5.71 55.63 -28.40
CA GLU A 659 5.25 54.26 -28.63
C GLU A 659 6.31 53.22 -28.25
N SER A 660 7.60 53.52 -28.43
CA SER A 660 8.71 52.62 -28.08
C SER A 660 8.77 52.36 -26.58
N LEU A 661 8.71 53.44 -25.78
CA LEU A 661 8.71 53.32 -24.33
C LEU A 661 7.43 52.65 -23.80
N ALA A 662 6.28 53.00 -24.40
CA ALA A 662 5.00 52.39 -24.04
C ALA A 662 5.00 50.87 -24.30
N THR A 663 5.58 50.42 -25.42
CA THR A 663 5.76 49.03 -25.75
C THR A 663 6.65 48.34 -24.75
N ALA A 664 7.79 48.89 -24.39
CA ALA A 664 8.71 48.30 -23.42
C ALA A 664 8.08 48.15 -22.01
N ILE A 665 7.29 49.16 -21.59
CA ILE A 665 6.53 49.12 -20.33
C ILE A 665 5.45 48.01 -20.38
N LEU A 666 4.71 47.91 -21.48
CA LEU A 666 3.69 46.91 -21.66
C LEU A 666 4.25 45.49 -21.60
N GLU A 667 5.37 45.22 -22.30
CA GLU A 667 6.06 43.94 -22.27
C GLU A 667 6.51 43.60 -20.86
N GLN A 668 7.03 44.56 -20.09
CA GLN A 668 7.44 44.32 -18.70
C GLN A 668 6.24 44.03 -17.79
N ILE A 669 5.12 44.74 -17.95
CA ILE A 669 3.89 44.48 -17.20
C ILE A 669 3.39 43.05 -17.48
N TYR A 670 3.42 42.63 -18.74
CA TYR A 670 3.03 41.27 -19.14
C TYR A 670 3.95 40.20 -18.53
N GLU A 671 5.27 40.42 -18.57
CA GLU A 671 6.22 39.50 -17.95
C GLU A 671 6.04 39.39 -16.42
N ASN A 672 5.78 40.51 -15.74
CA ASN A 672 5.46 40.53 -14.32
C ASN A 672 4.19 39.72 -14.02
N ALA A 673 3.19 39.77 -14.88
CA ALA A 673 1.98 38.97 -14.74
C ALA A 673 2.23 37.49 -14.97
N LEU A 674 3.11 37.09 -15.89
CA LEU A 674 3.55 35.72 -16.10
C LEU A 674 4.32 35.17 -14.89
N ILE A 675 5.22 35.98 -14.29
CA ILE A 675 5.94 35.61 -13.05
C ILE A 675 4.95 35.40 -11.91
N ALA A 676 3.99 36.32 -11.73
CA ALA A 676 2.96 36.18 -10.69
C ALA A 676 2.08 34.93 -10.89
N ALA A 677 1.88 34.51 -12.15
CA ALA A 677 1.20 33.27 -12.51
C ALA A 677 2.05 32.00 -12.32
N GLY A 678 3.36 32.12 -12.05
CA GLY A 678 4.29 31.01 -11.95
C GLY A 678 4.54 30.28 -13.27
N LEU A 679 4.46 30.99 -14.39
CA LEU A 679 4.64 30.49 -15.77
C LEU A 679 6.04 30.74 -16.33
N VAL A 680 6.91 31.40 -15.58
CA VAL A 680 8.29 31.72 -15.97
C VAL A 680 9.24 30.89 -15.15
N ASP A 681 10.04 30.04 -15.81
CA ASP A 681 11.02 29.19 -15.15
C ASP A 681 12.32 29.96 -14.82
N ASN A 682 12.73 30.87 -15.69
CA ASN A 682 13.96 31.65 -15.54
C ASN A 682 13.71 33.13 -15.27
N VAL A 683 13.55 33.47 -14.00
CA VAL A 683 13.37 34.87 -13.55
C VAL A 683 14.59 35.73 -13.86
N GLN A 684 15.81 35.16 -14.00
CA GLN A 684 17.02 35.95 -14.31
C GLN A 684 16.96 36.64 -15.67
N SER A 685 16.28 36.03 -16.65
CA SER A 685 16.10 36.64 -17.97
C SER A 685 15.29 37.93 -17.91
N VAL A 686 14.34 38.00 -16.98
CA VAL A 686 13.49 39.20 -16.79
C VAL A 686 14.25 40.35 -16.14
N VAL A 687 15.20 40.04 -15.21
CA VAL A 687 16.03 41.06 -14.56
C VAL A 687 16.84 41.87 -15.56
N GLY A 688 17.34 41.25 -16.62
CA GLY A 688 18.04 41.95 -17.70
C GLY A 688 17.16 42.97 -18.44
N LYS A 689 15.90 42.62 -18.71
CA LYS A 689 14.93 43.48 -19.36
C LYS A 689 14.48 44.62 -18.45
N VAL A 690 14.28 44.36 -17.15
CA VAL A 690 13.99 45.41 -16.15
C VAL A 690 15.10 46.45 -16.10
N ASN A 691 16.35 46.02 -16.04
CA ASN A 691 17.52 46.89 -16.00
C ASN A 691 17.61 47.77 -17.29
N LYS A 692 17.33 47.19 -18.46
CA LYS A 692 17.27 47.93 -19.71
C LYS A 692 16.18 48.98 -19.69
N LEU A 693 14.96 48.62 -19.25
CA LEU A 693 13.84 49.54 -19.11
C LEU A 693 14.16 50.71 -18.15
N ILE A 694 14.77 50.41 -16.99
CA ILE A 694 15.22 51.44 -16.05
C ILE A 694 16.20 52.40 -16.72
N SER A 695 17.17 51.89 -17.48
CA SER A 695 18.15 52.73 -18.21
C SER A 695 17.47 53.61 -19.22
N GLU A 696 16.53 53.10 -20.00
CA GLU A 696 15.78 53.90 -21.02
C GLU A 696 14.93 54.98 -20.35
N VAL A 697 14.22 54.69 -19.27
CA VAL A 697 13.44 55.64 -18.49
C VAL A 697 14.34 56.73 -17.92
N THR A 698 15.50 56.36 -17.34
CA THR A 698 16.44 57.29 -16.72
C THR A 698 17.03 58.26 -17.76
N GLN A 699 17.39 57.75 -18.94
CA GLN A 699 17.86 58.62 -20.04
C GLN A 699 16.82 59.64 -20.49
N LYS A 700 15.56 59.21 -20.59
CA LYS A 700 14.47 60.12 -21.02
C LYS A 700 14.01 61.11 -19.95
N LEU A 701 14.34 60.90 -18.68
CA LEU A 701 14.12 61.86 -17.59
C LEU A 701 15.18 62.95 -17.55
N GLN A 702 16.36 62.77 -18.21
CA GLN A 702 17.44 63.73 -18.29
C GLN A 702 17.34 64.67 -19.50
N THR A 703 16.49 64.31 -20.45
CA THR A 703 16.09 65.14 -21.60
C THR A 703 14.76 65.81 -21.40
#